data_4b20eb2553c47b4e707d974178436d6d
#
_entry.id   4b20eb2553c47b4e707d974178436d6d
#
_cell.length_a   1.000
_cell.length_b   1.000
_cell.length_c   1.000
_cell.angle_alpha   90.00
_cell.angle_beta   90.00
_cell.angle_gamma   90.00
#
_symmetry.space_group_name_H-M   'P 1'
#
loop_
_entity.id
_entity.type
_entity.pdbx_description
1 polymer ?
#
loop_
_entity_poly.entity_id
_entity_poly.type
_entity_poly.pdbx_seq_one_letter_code
_entity_poly.pdbx_strand_id
1 'polypeptide(L)'
;MIPAVRHFEPADGAAWTLTPDTKIVAPQSLRDEAEKFALDLAVKGNIKPKVEIDGAVDVGDIELKVDPQLNVPQRDGYTIESTKNALIVTGKTADGAFWGQQTVVQSVASAGGVQAGRVRDWADVEERSFHQDMARKYYDKNYIINLIHQMSYRKLNALQLHFSEHEGFRLESKKHPEVMSKDGVITQDQLKEILAEAKKYHVEVIPALDMPGHMRQALSEHPELRLRGHDDEARGGLDFSNPKAVEFVKSLVDEFAPLFPDTNKWHLGADEYVHPFKTADGKYPETTQRVKEKLGEDKRFVDGFVTFINEMADYLKTKHNKTDIRVWNDAFYLSDSQQMVELDKGITIDYWTKWSAAMAPVKTFVDKGHKLINYNDAYMYWVLARPGKAYFDKPSADKIFNGFHAGRFANLNHSTGQAWPSEQVERGETTNYPEWLRGASFAIWSDAPEMFTQDEVAEKTKAPYTAFADRVWYSGDERSFEQFKAAMKAVGDSPVVPADLDKLVISTQSTLESVPASGESVNPGQSVTYTASVKNTSSMTVPVTVATRASNIVTKPGNVQATLLGADGKAVVAEGKNVALKSEGTKATASSVEGNTNFTADKAIDGDADDPKSRWSSIGGRDGESITLEFAKPQDLVKLRLAWEGAHATAYTVTYSHANGPDTEDKFTYSGSQSKDATWAEHAINQKAVTKLTLTGTARSLQPYGISLFEFEAYAPGGPVKAPAAELGNEGNLQWSGTLAPEQSVAFSWDGVVKDDATAQVTTQLVSTAVYALKPGAPSVAKSELKVAETPQSATVKAPTGATQPARTFPTPGTDPTSPGKPKLKRLSNTGSSAAFMGLLALGLLGAGTAMLIRREGR
;
A
#
# COMPACT_ATOMS: atom_id res chain seq x y z
N MET A 1 -10.46 14.58 0.93
CA MET A 1 -9.03 14.50 1.14
C MET A 1 -8.73 14.18 2.59
N ILE A 2 -7.67 13.46 2.86
CA ILE A 2 -7.12 13.16 4.18
C ILE A 2 -5.60 13.40 4.14
N PRO A 3 -5.09 14.39 4.84
CA PRO A 3 -5.80 15.44 5.60
C PRO A 3 -6.69 16.33 4.74
N ALA A 4 -7.64 17.04 5.39
CA ALA A 4 -8.42 18.09 4.72
C ALA A 4 -7.51 19.17 4.15
N VAL A 5 -7.85 19.69 2.96
CA VAL A 5 -7.21 20.90 2.45
C VAL A 5 -7.73 22.13 3.17
N ARG A 6 -6.85 23.09 3.43
CA ARG A 6 -7.17 24.27 4.24
C ARG A 6 -8.07 25.26 3.51
N HIS A 7 -7.72 25.58 2.28
CA HIS A 7 -8.48 26.52 1.46
C HIS A 7 -8.71 25.94 0.07
N PHE A 8 -9.97 25.96 -0.35
CA PHE A 8 -10.36 25.63 -1.70
C PHE A 8 -11.29 26.72 -2.23
N GLU A 9 -10.89 27.37 -3.30
CA GLU A 9 -11.65 28.38 -4.02
C GLU A 9 -12.18 27.73 -5.30
N PRO A 10 -13.46 27.33 -5.37
CA PRO A 10 -14.01 26.71 -6.57
C PRO A 10 -14.07 27.71 -7.72
N ALA A 11 -13.85 27.23 -8.94
CA ALA A 11 -14.03 27.97 -10.16
C ALA A 11 -15.10 27.31 -11.02
N ASP A 12 -15.77 28.13 -11.88
CA ASP A 12 -16.66 27.59 -12.88
C ASP A 12 -15.91 26.77 -13.92
N GLY A 13 -16.50 25.64 -14.30
CA GLY A 13 -15.95 24.77 -15.32
C GLY A 13 -15.95 23.30 -14.96
N ALA A 14 -15.58 22.47 -15.93
CA ALA A 14 -15.44 21.02 -15.70
C ALA A 14 -14.16 20.71 -14.91
N ALA A 15 -14.20 19.66 -14.10
CA ALA A 15 -13.04 19.11 -13.41
C ALA A 15 -11.94 18.69 -14.41
N TRP A 16 -10.68 18.81 -14.01
CA TRP A 16 -9.57 18.13 -14.68
C TRP A 16 -9.70 16.62 -14.46
N THR A 17 -9.44 15.84 -15.49
CA THR A 17 -9.48 14.37 -15.42
C THR A 17 -8.22 13.78 -16.04
N LEU A 18 -7.73 12.71 -15.44
CA LEU A 18 -6.60 11.96 -15.96
C LEU A 18 -7.00 11.23 -17.25
N THR A 19 -6.21 11.36 -18.32
CA THR A 19 -6.42 10.70 -19.61
C THR A 19 -5.16 9.96 -20.05
N PRO A 20 -5.25 9.03 -21.02
CA PRO A 20 -4.07 8.35 -21.57
C PRO A 20 -3.02 9.29 -22.20
N ASP A 21 -3.44 10.48 -22.65
CA ASP A 21 -2.57 11.47 -23.27
C ASP A 21 -1.93 12.43 -22.25
N THR A 22 -2.36 12.37 -20.98
CA THR A 22 -1.84 13.23 -19.92
C THR A 22 -0.35 12.94 -19.67
N LYS A 23 0.47 14.00 -19.65
CA LYS A 23 1.87 13.97 -19.24
C LYS A 23 2.05 14.66 -17.89
N ILE A 24 3.11 14.32 -17.20
CA ILE A 24 3.64 15.08 -16.06
C ILE A 24 4.87 15.83 -16.57
N VAL A 25 4.82 17.13 -16.58
CA VAL A 25 5.94 18.00 -16.95
C VAL A 25 6.54 18.58 -15.68
N ALA A 26 7.83 18.36 -15.46
CA ALA A 26 8.53 18.75 -14.24
C ALA A 26 9.94 19.27 -14.54
N PRO A 27 10.50 20.18 -13.73
CA PRO A 27 11.91 20.52 -13.81
C PRO A 27 12.79 19.35 -13.34
N GLN A 28 14.06 19.35 -13.79
CA GLN A 28 15.03 18.29 -13.40
C GLN A 28 15.13 18.09 -11.87
N SER A 29 14.93 19.15 -11.09
CA SER A 29 14.95 19.08 -9.61
C SER A 29 13.78 18.33 -8.96
N LEU A 30 12.73 18.03 -9.72
CA LEU A 30 11.55 17.27 -9.28
C LEU A 30 11.37 15.96 -10.08
N ARG A 31 12.43 15.45 -10.69
CA ARG A 31 12.36 14.20 -11.48
C ARG A 31 11.82 13.04 -10.67
N ASP A 32 12.40 12.79 -9.49
CA ASP A 32 12.06 11.64 -8.64
C ASP A 32 10.61 11.75 -8.14
N GLU A 33 10.17 12.95 -7.76
CA GLU A 33 8.80 13.25 -7.38
C GLU A 33 7.82 13.03 -8.56
N ALA A 34 8.18 13.45 -9.76
CA ALA A 34 7.35 13.27 -10.96
C ALA A 34 7.22 11.78 -11.33
N GLU A 35 8.30 11.02 -11.29
CA GLU A 35 8.31 9.59 -11.57
C GLU A 35 7.47 8.83 -10.52
N LYS A 36 7.63 9.16 -9.23
CA LYS A 36 6.80 8.61 -8.15
C LYS A 36 5.32 8.96 -8.35
N PHE A 37 5.02 10.19 -8.69
CA PHE A 37 3.64 10.65 -8.94
C PHE A 37 2.97 9.90 -10.10
N ALA A 38 3.70 9.66 -11.19
CA ALA A 38 3.20 8.86 -12.30
C ALA A 38 2.82 7.44 -11.87
N LEU A 39 3.63 6.82 -11.00
CA LEU A 39 3.35 5.50 -10.44
C LEU A 39 2.12 5.52 -9.52
N ASP A 40 1.97 6.53 -8.67
CA ASP A 40 0.81 6.66 -7.78
C ASP A 40 -0.49 6.87 -8.56
N LEU A 41 -0.44 7.69 -9.62
CA LEU A 41 -1.58 7.90 -10.52
C LEU A 41 -1.91 6.62 -11.30
N ALA A 42 -0.91 5.83 -11.72
CA ALA A 42 -1.15 4.54 -12.33
C ALA A 42 -1.94 3.60 -11.41
N VAL A 43 -1.59 3.59 -10.11
CA VAL A 43 -2.28 2.75 -9.10
C VAL A 43 -3.68 3.26 -8.77
N LYS A 44 -3.87 4.56 -8.64
CA LYS A 44 -5.14 5.16 -8.15
C LYS A 44 -6.07 5.60 -9.27
N GLY A 45 -5.50 6.05 -10.38
CA GLY A 45 -6.25 6.56 -11.54
C GLY A 45 -6.23 5.63 -12.74
N ASN A 46 -5.44 4.54 -12.69
CA ASN A 46 -5.34 3.49 -13.71
C ASN A 46 -4.78 3.95 -15.06
N ILE A 47 -4.10 5.08 -15.06
CA ILE A 47 -3.36 5.63 -16.18
C ILE A 47 -1.99 6.04 -15.66
N LYS A 48 -0.92 5.52 -16.27
CA LYS A 48 0.45 5.94 -16.00
C LYS A 48 0.81 7.11 -16.92
N PRO A 49 0.82 8.36 -16.44
CA PRO A 49 1.27 9.48 -17.26
C PRO A 49 2.73 9.32 -17.68
N LYS A 50 3.06 9.79 -18.87
CA LYS A 50 4.44 9.94 -19.28
C LYS A 50 5.06 11.10 -18.50
N VAL A 51 6.28 10.94 -18.00
CA VAL A 51 7.05 12.02 -17.38
C VAL A 51 7.95 12.67 -18.42
N GLU A 52 7.88 13.98 -18.54
CA GLU A 52 8.76 14.80 -19.39
C GLU A 52 9.48 15.84 -18.52
N ILE A 53 10.82 15.84 -18.59
CA ILE A 53 11.64 16.76 -17.82
C ILE A 53 12.00 17.95 -18.69
N ASP A 54 11.74 19.17 -18.16
CA ASP A 54 11.95 20.45 -18.84
C ASP A 54 11.21 20.53 -20.20
N GLY A 55 10.11 19.77 -20.33
CA GLY A 55 9.29 19.71 -21.55
C GLY A 55 8.28 20.85 -21.69
N ALA A 56 7.59 20.88 -22.82
CA ALA A 56 6.46 21.78 -23.03
C ALA A 56 5.20 21.20 -22.38
N VAL A 57 4.40 22.08 -21.76
CA VAL A 57 3.11 21.72 -21.16
C VAL A 57 2.01 21.88 -22.22
N ASP A 58 1.32 20.79 -22.49
CA ASP A 58 0.18 20.77 -23.40
C ASP A 58 -1.16 20.82 -22.64
N VAL A 59 -2.25 20.97 -23.38
CA VAL A 59 -3.60 20.97 -22.81
C VAL A 59 -3.92 19.62 -22.20
N GLY A 60 -4.27 19.62 -20.90
CA GLY A 60 -4.60 18.41 -20.12
C GLY A 60 -3.45 17.85 -19.31
N ASP A 61 -2.24 18.37 -19.49
CA ASP A 61 -1.06 17.94 -18.74
C ASP A 61 -1.07 18.38 -17.27
N ILE A 62 -0.22 17.74 -16.48
CA ILE A 62 0.12 18.11 -15.12
C ILE A 62 1.47 18.82 -15.12
N GLU A 63 1.51 20.03 -14.58
CA GLU A 63 2.75 20.77 -14.40
C GLU A 63 3.16 20.77 -12.93
N LEU A 64 4.40 20.33 -12.63
CA LEU A 64 5.00 20.42 -11.29
C LEU A 64 5.98 21.56 -11.23
N LYS A 65 5.91 22.35 -10.14
CA LYS A 65 6.77 23.52 -9.92
C LYS A 65 7.25 23.61 -8.48
N VAL A 66 8.39 24.27 -8.29
CA VAL A 66 8.84 24.81 -7.01
C VAL A 66 8.94 26.32 -7.14
N ASP A 67 8.30 27.04 -6.20
CA ASP A 67 8.43 28.48 -6.05
C ASP A 67 8.78 28.82 -4.59
N PRO A 68 10.05 29.12 -4.26
CA PRO A 68 10.46 29.49 -2.91
C PRO A 68 9.74 30.74 -2.36
N GLN A 69 9.15 31.57 -3.26
CA GLN A 69 8.39 32.78 -2.89
C GLN A 69 6.90 32.52 -2.76
N LEU A 70 6.46 31.24 -2.91
CA LEU A 70 5.06 30.89 -2.79
C LEU A 70 4.47 31.43 -1.47
N ASN A 71 3.36 32.16 -1.58
CA ASN A 71 2.70 32.79 -0.43
C ASN A 71 1.92 31.75 0.40
N VAL A 72 2.68 30.90 1.10
CA VAL A 72 2.20 29.95 2.11
C VAL A 72 3.10 30.03 3.33
N PRO A 73 2.58 29.93 4.58
CA PRO A 73 3.37 30.13 5.79
C PRO A 73 4.48 29.09 5.98
N GLN A 74 4.17 27.81 5.77
CA GLN A 74 5.09 26.71 6.03
C GLN A 74 5.90 26.34 4.78
N ARG A 75 7.13 25.81 5.00
CA ARG A 75 8.03 25.38 3.93
C ARG A 75 7.44 24.24 3.08
N ASP A 76 6.61 23.40 3.66
CA ASP A 76 5.95 22.26 3.01
C ASP A 76 4.56 22.61 2.44
N GLY A 77 4.21 23.90 2.39
CA GLY A 77 2.98 24.37 1.77
C GLY A 77 3.02 24.33 0.23
N TYR A 78 1.83 24.30 -0.35
CA TYR A 78 1.64 24.21 -1.79
C TYR A 78 0.34 24.88 -2.26
N THR A 79 0.24 25.05 -3.60
CA THR A 79 -1.00 25.39 -4.28
C THR A 79 -1.29 24.37 -5.39
N ILE A 80 -2.57 24.18 -5.69
CA ILE A 80 -3.02 23.44 -6.87
C ILE A 80 -3.98 24.33 -7.64
N GLU A 81 -3.69 24.56 -8.92
CA GLU A 81 -4.60 25.26 -9.83
C GLU A 81 -5.14 24.24 -10.83
N SER A 82 -6.46 24.10 -10.88
CA SER A 82 -7.14 23.11 -11.71
C SER A 82 -8.18 23.75 -12.59
N THR A 83 -8.09 23.46 -13.87
CA THR A 83 -9.10 23.75 -14.88
C THR A 83 -9.29 22.51 -15.74
N LYS A 84 -10.33 22.45 -16.58
CA LYS A 84 -10.48 21.34 -17.54
C LYS A 84 -9.20 21.06 -18.34
N ASN A 85 -8.40 22.09 -18.61
CA ASN A 85 -7.30 22.04 -19.57
C ASN A 85 -5.91 22.05 -18.92
N ALA A 86 -5.81 22.21 -17.61
CA ALA A 86 -4.51 22.28 -16.92
C ALA A 86 -4.64 21.88 -15.45
N LEU A 87 -3.63 21.21 -14.95
CA LEU A 87 -3.45 20.91 -13.53
C LEU A 87 -2.03 21.34 -13.15
N ILE A 88 -1.91 22.35 -12.30
CA ILE A 88 -0.61 22.91 -11.88
C ILE A 88 -0.45 22.69 -10.38
N VAL A 89 0.61 22.01 -9.98
CA VAL A 89 0.98 21.80 -8.58
C VAL A 89 2.26 22.58 -8.31
N THR A 90 2.18 23.59 -7.43
CA THR A 90 3.32 24.41 -7.05
C THR A 90 3.61 24.25 -5.57
N GLY A 91 4.78 23.70 -5.22
CA GLY A 91 5.27 23.65 -3.85
C GLY A 91 6.19 24.83 -3.52
N LYS A 92 6.23 25.24 -2.25
CA LYS A 92 7.25 26.18 -1.77
C LYS A 92 8.64 25.54 -1.78
N THR A 93 8.68 24.22 -1.58
CA THR A 93 9.86 23.34 -1.67
C THR A 93 9.50 22.08 -2.44
N ALA A 94 10.43 21.18 -2.70
CA ALA A 94 10.14 19.85 -3.24
C ALA A 94 9.19 19.07 -2.32
N ASP A 95 9.35 19.15 -0.99
CA ASP A 95 8.41 18.55 -0.03
C ASP A 95 6.99 19.11 -0.23
N GLY A 96 6.85 20.42 -0.40
CA GLY A 96 5.55 21.06 -0.67
C GLY A 96 4.92 20.56 -1.97
N ALA A 97 5.69 20.44 -3.06
CA ALA A 97 5.22 19.88 -4.31
C ALA A 97 4.76 18.43 -4.13
N PHE A 98 5.51 17.62 -3.39
CA PHE A 98 5.18 16.23 -3.06
C PHE A 98 3.86 16.12 -2.28
N TRP A 99 3.62 16.96 -1.27
CA TRP A 99 2.34 16.96 -0.53
C TRP A 99 1.16 17.41 -1.39
N GLY A 100 1.40 18.31 -2.34
CA GLY A 100 0.43 18.68 -3.35
C GLY A 100 0.06 17.49 -4.26
N GLN A 101 1.06 16.70 -4.68
CA GLN A 101 0.85 15.47 -5.46
C GLN A 101 -0.03 14.47 -4.68
N GLN A 102 0.21 14.26 -3.36
CA GLN A 102 -0.62 13.37 -2.56
C GLN A 102 -2.09 13.83 -2.54
N THR A 103 -2.35 15.14 -2.53
CA THR A 103 -3.71 15.68 -2.64
C THR A 103 -4.34 15.36 -4.00
N VAL A 104 -3.59 15.49 -5.09
CA VAL A 104 -4.07 15.11 -6.43
C VAL A 104 -4.34 13.60 -6.52
N VAL A 105 -3.43 12.76 -6.05
CA VAL A 105 -3.60 11.29 -6.04
C VAL A 105 -4.87 10.89 -5.28
N GLN A 106 -5.11 11.49 -4.11
CA GLN A 106 -6.33 11.25 -3.34
C GLN A 106 -7.59 11.77 -4.06
N SER A 107 -7.49 12.90 -4.78
CA SER A 107 -8.60 13.44 -5.56
C SER A 107 -8.97 12.53 -6.71
N VAL A 108 -7.98 12.04 -7.44
CA VAL A 108 -8.17 11.05 -8.50
C VAL A 108 -8.76 9.75 -7.94
N ALA A 109 -8.25 9.26 -6.81
CA ALA A 109 -8.75 8.04 -6.16
C ALA A 109 -10.23 8.15 -5.73
N SER A 110 -10.65 9.31 -5.23
CA SER A 110 -11.99 9.50 -4.65
C SER A 110 -13.03 10.04 -5.63
N ALA A 111 -12.60 10.79 -6.67
CA ALA A 111 -13.50 11.50 -7.58
C ALA A 111 -13.13 11.32 -9.07
N GLY A 112 -12.08 10.57 -9.40
CA GLY A 112 -11.64 10.37 -10.79
C GLY A 112 -10.95 11.57 -11.42
N GLY A 113 -10.73 12.67 -10.69
CA GLY A 113 -10.11 13.89 -11.19
C GLY A 113 -9.98 14.97 -10.11
N VAL A 114 -9.67 16.20 -10.51
CA VAL A 114 -9.52 17.35 -9.61
C VAL A 114 -10.56 18.41 -9.98
N GLN A 115 -11.39 18.81 -9.03
CA GLN A 115 -12.41 19.85 -9.23
C GLN A 115 -11.75 21.16 -9.69
N ALA A 116 -12.39 21.89 -10.65
CA ALA A 116 -11.92 23.19 -11.08
C ALA A 116 -11.87 24.19 -9.93
N GLY A 117 -10.76 24.91 -9.81
CA GLY A 117 -10.56 25.87 -8.74
C GLY A 117 -9.09 25.96 -8.30
N ARG A 118 -8.89 26.55 -7.12
CA ARG A 118 -7.57 26.74 -6.53
C ARG A 118 -7.52 26.23 -5.11
N VAL A 119 -6.59 25.33 -4.84
CA VAL A 119 -6.20 24.90 -3.49
C VAL A 119 -5.01 25.74 -3.02
N ARG A 120 -5.02 26.16 -1.76
CA ARG A 120 -3.88 26.73 -1.05
C ARG A 120 -3.79 26.06 0.32
N ASP A 121 -2.69 25.33 0.58
CA ASP A 121 -2.63 24.40 1.71
C ASP A 121 -1.22 24.33 2.34
N TRP A 122 -1.17 24.08 3.65
CA TRP A 122 0.04 23.91 4.46
C TRP A 122 -0.29 23.25 5.79
N ALA A 123 0.69 22.64 6.45
CA ALA A 123 0.49 22.00 7.75
C ALA A 123 0.42 23.02 8.91
N ASP A 124 -0.29 22.68 9.98
CA ASP A 124 -0.31 23.45 11.23
C ASP A 124 1.04 23.40 11.96
N VAL A 125 1.77 22.28 11.87
CA VAL A 125 3.07 22.06 12.53
C VAL A 125 4.08 21.48 11.55
N GLU A 126 5.37 21.79 11.81
CA GLU A 126 6.49 21.38 10.96
C GLU A 126 6.66 19.86 10.95
N GLU A 127 6.67 19.23 12.14
CA GLU A 127 6.88 17.80 12.28
C GLU A 127 5.58 17.09 12.67
N ARG A 128 5.24 16.09 11.85
CA ARG A 128 4.05 15.24 11.99
C ARG A 128 4.54 13.79 12.04
N SER A 129 4.89 13.38 13.26
CA SER A 129 5.64 12.14 13.43
C SER A 129 4.78 10.95 13.83
N PHE A 130 5.37 9.80 13.62
CA PHE A 130 4.89 8.51 14.07
C PHE A 130 6.03 7.83 14.83
N HIS A 131 5.75 7.33 16.03
CA HIS A 131 6.69 6.58 16.85
C HIS A 131 6.31 5.10 16.81
N GLN A 132 7.27 4.24 16.46
CA GLN A 132 7.09 2.80 16.42
C GLN A 132 8.05 2.14 17.41
N ASP A 133 7.50 1.60 18.51
CA ASP A 133 8.24 0.68 19.37
C ASP A 133 8.39 -0.66 18.66
N MET A 134 9.55 -0.85 18.05
CA MET A 134 9.95 -2.11 17.46
C MET A 134 10.88 -2.92 18.38
N ALA A 135 11.25 -2.38 19.53
CA ALA A 135 12.13 -3.04 20.48
C ALA A 135 11.42 -4.15 21.27
N ARG A 136 10.28 -3.85 21.90
CA ARG A 136 9.49 -4.84 22.65
C ARG A 136 8.89 -5.90 21.74
N LYS A 137 8.53 -5.53 20.49
CA LYS A 137 7.99 -6.45 19.48
C LYS A 137 8.78 -6.31 18.17
N TYR A 138 9.20 -7.44 17.60
CA TYR A 138 9.80 -7.43 16.27
C TYR A 138 8.74 -7.10 15.20
N TYR A 139 9.06 -6.13 14.36
CA TYR A 139 8.34 -5.79 13.14
C TYR A 139 9.30 -5.95 11.97
N ASP A 140 8.88 -6.66 10.94
CA ASP A 140 9.74 -6.91 9.78
C ASP A 140 9.90 -5.67 8.88
N LYS A 141 10.87 -5.74 7.97
CA LYS A 141 11.17 -4.68 7.00
C LYS A 141 9.94 -4.25 6.21
N ASN A 142 9.11 -5.21 5.76
CA ASN A 142 7.96 -4.92 4.90
C ASN A 142 6.85 -4.18 5.65
N TYR A 143 6.65 -4.51 6.93
CA TYR A 143 5.76 -3.74 7.81
C TYR A 143 6.21 -2.27 7.90
N ILE A 144 7.50 -2.03 8.16
CA ILE A 144 8.04 -0.67 8.32
C ILE A 144 7.92 0.11 7.00
N ILE A 145 8.25 -0.50 5.87
CA ILE A 145 8.09 0.12 4.54
C ILE A 145 6.62 0.44 4.26
N ASN A 146 5.71 -0.48 4.53
CA ASN A 146 4.27 -0.21 4.36
C ASN A 146 3.78 0.92 5.28
N LEU A 147 4.25 0.97 6.53
CA LEU A 147 3.95 2.07 7.45
C LEU A 147 4.41 3.42 6.86
N ILE A 148 5.62 3.49 6.33
CA ILE A 148 6.17 4.70 5.66
C ILE A 148 5.26 5.14 4.50
N HIS A 149 4.82 4.22 3.65
CA HIS A 149 3.90 4.51 2.55
C HIS A 149 2.56 5.08 3.06
N GLN A 150 1.98 4.45 4.09
CA GLN A 150 0.72 4.89 4.67
C GLN A 150 0.85 6.25 5.37
N MET A 151 1.95 6.51 6.07
CA MET A 151 2.28 7.80 6.69
C MET A 151 2.36 8.91 5.64
N SER A 152 3.18 8.71 4.62
CA SER A 152 3.41 9.64 3.52
C SER A 152 2.10 10.00 2.80
N TYR A 153 1.26 9.01 2.49
CA TYR A 153 -0.03 9.23 1.85
C TYR A 153 -0.98 10.12 2.66
N ARG A 154 -0.77 10.15 3.99
CA ARG A 154 -1.49 10.99 4.96
C ARG A 154 -0.68 12.23 5.40
N LYS A 155 0.39 12.56 4.68
CA LYS A 155 1.27 13.72 4.91
C LYS A 155 1.95 13.75 6.28
N LEU A 156 2.17 12.58 6.91
CA LEU A 156 3.09 12.45 8.03
C LEU A 156 4.52 12.37 7.48
N ASN A 157 5.48 13.08 8.11
CA ASN A 157 6.80 13.33 7.55
C ASN A 157 7.99 12.87 8.40
N ALA A 158 7.75 12.24 9.56
CA ALA A 158 8.81 11.71 10.41
C ALA A 158 8.42 10.38 11.06
N LEU A 159 9.32 9.40 11.05
CA LEU A 159 9.17 8.10 11.71
C LEU A 159 10.26 7.93 12.75
N GLN A 160 9.91 7.92 14.04
CA GLN A 160 10.83 7.57 15.11
C GLN A 160 10.86 6.05 15.28
N LEU A 161 12.00 5.43 15.00
CA LEU A 161 12.24 4.01 15.23
C LEU A 161 12.85 3.81 16.60
N HIS A 162 12.05 3.30 17.52
CA HIS A 162 12.46 2.93 18.88
C HIS A 162 12.92 1.46 18.87
N PHE A 163 14.24 1.25 18.79
CA PHE A 163 14.83 -0.06 18.51
C PHE A 163 15.51 -0.72 19.70
N SER A 164 15.56 -0.04 20.85
CA SER A 164 16.15 -0.58 22.08
C SER A 164 15.23 -0.38 23.28
N GLU A 165 15.09 -1.41 24.12
CA GLU A 165 14.25 -1.48 25.30
C GLU A 165 14.74 -2.53 26.31
N HIS A 166 14.00 -2.65 27.42
CA HIS A 166 14.21 -3.75 28.37
C HIS A 166 14.07 -5.13 27.73
N GLU A 167 13.13 -5.29 26.81
CA GLU A 167 12.73 -6.56 26.22
C GLU A 167 13.44 -6.86 24.90
N GLY A 168 14.07 -5.86 24.27
CA GLY A 168 14.68 -6.11 22.96
C GLY A 168 15.62 -5.04 22.47
N PHE A 169 16.48 -5.45 21.53
CA PHE A 169 17.36 -4.60 20.73
C PHE A 169 17.29 -5.06 19.28
N ARG A 170 16.69 -4.28 18.40
CA ARG A 170 16.18 -4.73 17.08
C ARG A 170 16.94 -4.22 15.86
N LEU A 171 18.09 -3.57 16.04
CA LEU A 171 19.01 -3.31 14.92
C LEU A 171 20.25 -4.21 15.02
N GLU A 172 20.71 -4.69 13.85
CA GLU A 172 21.93 -5.49 13.77
C GLU A 172 23.14 -4.68 14.24
N SER A 173 23.81 -5.14 15.29
CA SER A 173 25.11 -4.65 15.71
C SER A 173 26.20 -5.63 15.27
N LYS A 174 27.16 -5.14 14.48
CA LYS A 174 28.33 -5.89 14.09
C LYS A 174 29.46 -5.78 15.11
N LYS A 175 29.45 -4.67 15.87
CA LYS A 175 30.46 -4.39 16.90
C LYS A 175 30.11 -5.02 18.24
N HIS A 176 28.80 -5.07 18.56
CA HIS A 176 28.26 -5.61 19.81
C HIS A 176 27.15 -6.65 19.51
N PRO A 177 27.47 -7.80 18.88
CA PRO A 177 26.44 -8.78 18.51
C PRO A 177 25.67 -9.33 19.72
N GLU A 178 26.24 -9.26 20.92
CA GLU A 178 25.63 -9.69 22.18
C GLU A 178 24.40 -8.87 22.61
N VAL A 179 24.27 -7.60 22.14
CA VAL A 179 23.10 -6.77 22.51
C VAL A 179 21.83 -7.18 21.75
N MET A 180 21.95 -7.85 20.61
CA MET A 180 20.85 -8.16 19.73
C MET A 180 19.85 -9.13 20.34
N SER A 181 18.58 -8.91 20.03
CA SER A 181 17.50 -9.87 20.32
C SER A 181 17.63 -11.11 19.45
N LYS A 182 17.31 -12.28 20.04
CA LYS A 182 17.41 -13.58 19.35
C LYS A 182 16.21 -13.94 18.48
N ASP A 183 15.08 -13.27 18.69
CA ASP A 183 13.79 -13.50 18.03
C ASP A 183 13.53 -12.57 16.84
N GLY A 184 14.53 -11.83 16.38
CA GLY A 184 14.50 -11.01 15.15
C GLY A 184 15.16 -9.65 15.31
N VAL A 185 15.86 -9.25 14.27
CA VAL A 185 16.48 -7.92 14.13
C VAL A 185 16.34 -7.45 12.67
N ILE A 186 16.34 -6.14 12.48
CA ILE A 186 16.52 -5.52 11.17
C ILE A 186 18.02 -5.47 10.88
N THR A 187 18.45 -6.10 9.80
CA THR A 187 19.86 -6.04 9.40
C THR A 187 20.25 -4.64 8.91
N GLN A 188 21.55 -4.30 8.94
CA GLN A 188 22.00 -3.01 8.43
C GLN A 188 21.66 -2.81 6.95
N ASP A 189 21.61 -3.88 6.16
CA ASP A 189 21.21 -3.81 4.75
C ASP A 189 19.69 -3.59 4.61
N GLN A 190 18.87 -4.25 5.42
CA GLN A 190 17.43 -3.97 5.48
C GLN A 190 17.14 -2.54 5.95
N LEU A 191 17.94 -2.02 6.91
CA LEU A 191 17.83 -0.62 7.34
C LEU A 191 18.12 0.34 6.17
N LYS A 192 19.14 0.09 5.37
CA LYS A 192 19.43 0.91 4.17
C LYS A 192 18.27 0.93 3.19
N GLU A 193 17.60 -0.22 2.97
CA GLU A 193 16.40 -0.28 2.13
C GLU A 193 15.25 0.54 2.72
N ILE A 194 15.01 0.45 4.04
CA ILE A 194 14.00 1.24 4.75
C ILE A 194 14.28 2.74 4.59
N LEU A 195 15.54 3.18 4.79
CA LEU A 195 15.91 4.59 4.70
C LEU A 195 15.79 5.13 3.28
N ALA A 196 16.18 4.33 2.27
CA ALA A 196 16.04 4.70 0.86
C ALA A 196 14.57 4.87 0.47
N GLU A 197 13.70 3.97 0.93
CA GLU A 197 12.26 4.08 0.67
C GLU A 197 11.64 5.25 1.43
N ALA A 198 12.04 5.49 2.69
CA ALA A 198 11.58 6.62 3.47
C ALA A 198 11.91 7.96 2.80
N LYS A 199 13.13 8.10 2.27
CA LYS A 199 13.58 9.29 1.52
C LYS A 199 12.71 9.54 0.29
N LYS A 200 12.42 8.50 -0.49
CA LYS A 200 11.56 8.56 -1.68
C LYS A 200 10.12 8.99 -1.35
N TYR A 201 9.66 8.69 -0.12
CA TYR A 201 8.33 9.04 0.37
C TYR A 201 8.30 10.28 1.26
N HIS A 202 9.38 11.08 1.30
CA HIS A 202 9.52 12.30 2.11
C HIS A 202 9.23 12.07 3.61
N VAL A 203 9.66 10.93 4.15
CA VAL A 203 9.59 10.57 5.57
C VAL A 203 10.99 10.50 6.14
N GLU A 204 11.31 11.37 7.10
CA GLU A 204 12.57 11.34 7.82
C GLU A 204 12.54 10.24 8.89
N VAL A 205 13.57 9.39 8.97
CA VAL A 205 13.64 8.33 9.98
C VAL A 205 14.55 8.79 11.11
N ILE A 206 13.99 8.85 12.33
CA ILE A 206 14.64 9.31 13.55
C ILE A 206 15.01 8.09 14.40
N PRO A 207 16.30 7.80 14.64
CA PRO A 207 16.70 6.72 15.55
C PRO A 207 16.45 7.07 17.02
N ALA A 208 15.93 6.12 17.79
CA ALA A 208 15.79 6.22 19.23
C ALA A 208 16.52 5.05 19.92
N LEU A 209 17.60 5.38 20.61
CA LEU A 209 18.40 4.47 21.43
C LEU A 209 18.34 4.97 22.87
N ASP A 210 17.52 4.33 23.68
CA ASP A 210 17.27 4.73 25.04
C ASP A 210 18.47 4.52 25.94
N MET A 211 18.76 5.57 26.75
CA MET A 211 19.77 5.56 27.81
C MET A 211 19.48 6.66 28.82
N PRO A 212 19.88 6.51 30.08
CA PRO A 212 20.49 5.33 30.71
C PRO A 212 19.46 4.33 31.23
N GLY A 213 18.13 4.61 31.12
CA GLY A 213 17.02 3.69 31.35
C GLY A 213 16.85 2.70 30.21
N HIS A 214 15.89 1.79 30.33
CA HIS A 214 15.40 0.90 29.26
C HIS A 214 16.49 0.06 28.55
N MET A 215 17.60 -0.27 29.23
CA MET A 215 18.77 -0.93 28.65
C MET A 215 18.98 -2.38 29.06
N ARG A 216 17.97 -3.07 29.65
CA ARG A 216 18.14 -4.45 30.16
C ARG A 216 18.66 -5.41 29.10
N GLN A 217 18.13 -5.35 27.87
CA GLN A 217 18.60 -6.19 26.77
C GLN A 217 20.03 -5.86 26.39
N ALA A 218 20.35 -4.58 26.18
CA ALA A 218 21.69 -4.16 25.80
C ALA A 218 22.75 -4.49 26.88
N LEU A 219 22.35 -4.52 28.14
CA LEU A 219 23.23 -4.84 29.27
C LEU A 219 23.12 -6.30 29.76
N SER A 220 22.45 -7.17 28.99
CA SER A 220 22.22 -8.57 29.44
C SER A 220 23.53 -9.32 29.72
N GLU A 221 24.53 -9.14 28.86
CA GLU A 221 25.86 -9.74 28.99
C GLU A 221 26.88 -8.82 29.70
N HIS A 222 26.45 -7.62 30.18
CA HIS A 222 27.30 -6.60 30.78
C HIS A 222 26.82 -6.18 32.20
N PRO A 223 26.70 -7.12 33.18
CA PRO A 223 26.17 -6.81 34.50
C PRO A 223 27.03 -5.81 35.28
N GLU A 224 28.32 -5.66 34.93
CA GLU A 224 29.26 -4.71 35.54
C GLU A 224 29.02 -3.24 35.13
N LEU A 225 28.25 -3.03 34.05
CA LEU A 225 27.90 -1.68 33.57
C LEU A 225 26.56 -1.18 34.11
N ARG A 226 25.82 -2.05 34.81
CA ARG A 226 24.49 -1.72 35.35
C ARG A 226 24.57 -0.88 36.62
N LEU A 227 23.58 -0.01 36.79
CA LEU A 227 23.33 0.74 38.01
C LEU A 227 23.12 -0.23 39.18
N ARG A 228 23.88 -0.04 40.28
CA ARG A 228 23.81 -0.89 41.46
C ARG A 228 23.08 -0.16 42.59
N GLY A 229 22.01 -0.77 43.11
CA GLY A 229 21.22 -0.21 44.21
C GLY A 229 20.22 -1.21 44.73
N HIS A 230 19.34 -0.77 45.61
CA HIS A 230 18.40 -1.63 46.36
C HIS A 230 17.12 -2.00 45.59
N ASP A 231 16.94 -1.48 44.38
CA ASP A 231 15.72 -1.69 43.60
C ASP A 231 15.93 -2.60 42.39
N ASP A 232 14.95 -3.48 42.15
CA ASP A 232 14.90 -4.33 40.97
C ASP A 232 14.70 -3.54 39.67
N GLU A 233 14.08 -2.35 39.75
CA GLU A 233 13.90 -1.43 38.61
C GLU A 233 15.22 -0.93 38.03
N ALA A 234 16.23 -0.70 38.89
CA ALA A 234 17.58 -0.34 38.49
C ALA A 234 18.32 -1.43 37.71
N ARG A 235 17.86 -2.66 37.68
CA ARG A 235 18.54 -3.79 37.01
C ARG A 235 18.64 -3.62 35.51
N GLY A 236 17.80 -2.79 34.90
CA GLY A 236 17.80 -2.48 33.47
C GLY A 236 18.50 -1.17 33.11
N GLY A 237 19.01 -0.42 34.08
CA GLY A 237 19.64 0.88 33.86
C GLY A 237 21.16 0.81 33.81
N LEU A 238 21.76 1.69 32.98
CA LEU A 238 23.19 1.89 32.86
C LEU A 238 23.70 2.72 34.05
N ASP A 239 24.85 2.38 34.62
CA ASP A 239 25.53 3.27 35.58
C ASP A 239 26.26 4.41 34.87
N PHE A 240 25.56 5.50 34.64
CA PHE A 240 26.08 6.67 33.94
C PHE A 240 27.35 7.30 34.60
N SER A 241 27.60 6.98 35.83
CA SER A 241 28.80 7.43 36.59
C SER A 241 30.02 6.53 36.38
N ASN A 242 29.84 5.34 35.80
CA ASN A 242 30.89 4.39 35.47
C ASN A 242 31.50 4.74 34.10
N PRO A 243 32.80 5.10 33.98
CA PRO A 243 33.43 5.45 32.71
C PRO A 243 33.31 4.34 31.64
N LYS A 244 33.40 3.04 32.06
CA LYS A 244 33.26 1.93 31.12
C LYS A 244 31.85 1.83 30.54
N ALA A 245 30.83 2.14 31.35
CA ALA A 245 29.46 2.18 30.88
C ALA A 245 29.23 3.32 29.90
N VAL A 246 29.83 4.50 30.13
CA VAL A 246 29.80 5.61 29.17
C VAL A 246 30.54 5.28 27.86
N GLU A 247 31.69 4.60 27.92
CA GLU A 247 32.42 4.12 26.74
C GLU A 247 31.59 3.11 25.95
N PHE A 248 30.86 2.22 26.61
CA PHE A 248 30.00 1.23 25.96
C PHE A 248 28.88 1.90 25.16
N VAL A 249 28.12 2.82 25.76
CA VAL A 249 27.04 3.52 25.01
C VAL A 249 27.56 4.41 23.91
N LYS A 250 28.73 5.06 24.10
CA LYS A 250 29.41 5.78 23.02
C LYS A 250 29.80 4.87 21.87
N SER A 251 30.21 3.65 22.17
CA SER A 251 30.55 2.63 21.17
C SER A 251 29.34 2.18 20.37
N LEU A 252 28.15 2.05 20.99
CA LEU A 252 26.88 1.82 20.28
C LEU A 252 26.51 3.02 19.40
N VAL A 253 26.58 4.23 19.94
CA VAL A 253 26.32 5.45 19.16
C VAL A 253 27.26 5.56 17.95
N ASP A 254 28.54 5.25 18.11
CA ASP A 254 29.55 5.27 17.06
C ASP A 254 29.23 4.28 15.92
N GLU A 255 28.58 3.17 16.24
CA GLU A 255 28.13 2.19 15.24
C GLU A 255 26.86 2.65 14.53
N PHE A 256 25.86 3.10 15.29
CA PHE A 256 24.53 3.34 14.75
C PHE A 256 24.33 4.73 14.14
N ALA A 257 24.93 5.78 14.68
CA ALA A 257 24.71 7.16 14.17
C ALA A 257 25.06 7.33 12.69
N PRO A 258 26.15 6.72 12.15
CA PRO A 258 26.46 6.78 10.72
C PRO A 258 25.46 6.04 9.82
N LEU A 259 24.68 5.09 10.36
CA LEU A 259 23.70 4.34 9.59
C LEU A 259 22.47 5.18 9.20
N PHE A 260 22.26 6.35 9.83
CA PHE A 260 21.17 7.28 9.57
C PHE A 260 21.70 8.61 8.97
N PRO A 261 22.23 8.60 7.73
CA PRO A 261 22.90 9.77 7.14
C PRO A 261 21.96 10.91 6.79
N ASP A 262 20.68 10.62 6.53
CA ASP A 262 19.70 11.59 6.02
C ASP A 262 18.98 12.38 7.15
N THR A 263 19.29 12.12 8.42
CA THR A 263 18.75 12.87 9.57
C THR A 263 19.84 13.43 10.47
N ASN A 264 19.61 14.64 10.98
CA ASN A 264 20.41 15.22 12.05
C ASN A 264 19.78 15.05 13.45
N LYS A 265 18.69 14.27 13.53
CA LYS A 265 17.92 14.00 14.75
C LYS A 265 18.39 12.73 15.43
N TRP A 266 18.31 12.71 16.77
CA TRP A 266 18.60 11.52 17.56
C TRP A 266 17.86 11.59 18.89
N HIS A 267 17.12 10.52 19.25
CA HIS A 267 16.45 10.43 20.54
C HIS A 267 17.26 9.59 21.52
N LEU A 268 17.51 10.15 22.73
CA LEU A 268 18.30 9.51 23.79
C LEU A 268 17.42 8.77 24.82
N GLY A 269 16.09 8.82 24.74
CA GLY A 269 15.18 8.30 25.75
C GLY A 269 15.18 9.17 27.01
N ALA A 270 15.87 8.73 28.05
CA ALA A 270 16.02 9.39 29.35
C ALA A 270 14.79 9.35 30.27
N ASP A 271 13.76 8.57 29.90
CA ASP A 271 12.56 8.35 30.68
C ASP A 271 12.71 7.25 31.73
N GLU A 272 11.84 7.27 32.71
CA GLU A 272 11.58 6.21 33.72
C GLU A 272 12.83 5.57 34.36
N TYR A 273 13.99 6.24 34.31
CA TYR A 273 15.26 5.69 34.74
C TYR A 273 15.30 5.40 36.25
N VAL A 274 14.92 6.38 37.07
CA VAL A 274 14.82 6.26 38.54
C VAL A 274 13.65 7.09 39.05
N HIS A 275 12.71 6.47 39.69
CA HIS A 275 11.60 7.14 40.36
C HIS A 275 11.46 6.72 41.84
N PRO A 276 11.23 7.71 42.75
CA PRO A 276 11.39 9.16 42.54
C PRO A 276 12.84 9.59 42.71
N PHE A 277 13.32 10.53 41.94
CA PHE A 277 14.68 11.06 42.02
C PHE A 277 15.04 11.61 43.41
N LYS A 278 14.08 12.11 44.19
CA LYS A 278 14.30 12.61 45.57
C LYS A 278 14.89 11.59 46.54
N THR A 279 14.75 10.29 46.26
CA THR A 279 15.31 9.21 47.08
C THR A 279 16.52 8.55 46.44
N ALA A 280 16.92 8.96 45.25
CA ALA A 280 18.00 8.32 44.48
C ALA A 280 19.36 8.38 45.22
N ASP A 281 19.68 9.50 45.90
CA ASP A 281 20.92 9.63 46.62
C ASP A 281 21.14 8.53 47.68
N GLY A 282 20.07 8.17 48.39
CA GLY A 282 20.12 7.07 49.40
C GLY A 282 20.02 5.68 48.79
N LYS A 283 19.37 5.53 47.66
CA LYS A 283 19.23 4.24 46.95
C LYS A 283 20.51 3.88 46.19
N TYR A 284 21.25 4.83 45.70
CA TYR A 284 22.45 4.66 44.85
C TYR A 284 23.65 5.46 45.42
N PRO A 285 24.09 5.13 46.63
CA PRO A 285 25.12 5.96 47.31
C PRO A 285 26.47 5.97 46.61
N GLU A 286 26.87 4.86 45.95
CA GLU A 286 28.15 4.82 45.22
C GLU A 286 28.12 5.71 43.97
N THR A 287 27.02 5.66 43.21
CA THR A 287 26.84 6.56 42.06
C THR A 287 26.78 8.02 42.51
N THR A 288 26.01 8.32 43.54
CA THR A 288 25.93 9.67 44.12
C THR A 288 27.29 10.17 44.60
N GLN A 289 28.11 9.32 45.21
CA GLN A 289 29.47 9.69 45.64
C GLN A 289 30.33 10.06 44.42
N ARG A 290 30.31 9.26 43.34
CA ARG A 290 31.04 9.59 42.10
C ARG A 290 30.54 10.87 41.44
N VAL A 291 29.26 11.17 41.53
CA VAL A 291 28.67 12.44 41.04
C VAL A 291 29.25 13.62 41.85
N LYS A 292 29.32 13.52 43.19
CA LYS A 292 29.88 14.53 44.03
C LYS A 292 31.37 14.76 43.78
N GLU A 293 32.13 13.71 43.57
CA GLU A 293 33.56 13.78 43.22
C GLU A 293 33.76 14.49 41.87
N LYS A 294 32.89 14.26 40.88
CA LYS A 294 32.96 14.84 39.55
C LYS A 294 32.47 16.29 39.50
N LEU A 295 31.35 16.60 40.17
CA LEU A 295 30.59 17.83 39.99
C LEU A 295 30.61 18.79 41.23
N GLY A 296 30.97 18.27 42.42
CA GLY A 296 30.97 19.02 43.68
C GLY A 296 30.08 18.38 44.73
N GLU A 297 30.43 18.59 46.02
CA GLU A 297 29.77 17.98 47.19
C GLU A 297 28.29 18.33 47.35
N ASP A 298 27.82 19.45 46.78
CA ASP A 298 26.44 19.90 46.83
C ASP A 298 25.55 19.18 45.80
N LYS A 299 26.13 18.43 44.86
CA LYS A 299 25.43 17.81 43.74
C LYS A 299 24.80 16.48 44.17
N ARG A 300 23.74 16.15 43.45
CA ARG A 300 22.90 14.99 43.71
C ARG A 300 22.97 13.98 42.53
N PHE A 301 22.42 12.80 42.74
CA PHE A 301 22.27 11.78 41.71
C PHE A 301 21.63 12.36 40.41
N VAL A 302 20.56 13.17 40.54
CA VAL A 302 19.87 13.80 39.40
C VAL A 302 20.77 14.74 38.63
N ASP A 303 21.70 15.45 39.30
CA ASP A 303 22.66 16.32 38.62
C ASP A 303 23.65 15.55 37.76
N GLY A 304 24.09 14.39 38.24
CA GLY A 304 24.92 13.48 37.45
C GLY A 304 24.18 12.89 36.25
N PHE A 305 22.91 12.52 36.42
CA PHE A 305 22.05 12.05 35.32
C PHE A 305 21.89 13.13 34.23
N VAL A 306 21.55 14.38 34.61
CA VAL A 306 21.40 15.47 33.63
C VAL A 306 22.73 15.78 32.95
N THR A 307 23.85 15.74 33.69
CA THR A 307 25.18 15.91 33.11
C THR A 307 25.51 14.84 32.09
N PHE A 308 25.18 13.57 32.36
CA PHE A 308 25.36 12.48 31.40
C PHE A 308 24.58 12.72 30.11
N ILE A 309 23.30 13.12 30.20
CA ILE A 309 22.48 13.42 29.02
C ILE A 309 23.07 14.58 28.21
N ASN A 310 23.54 15.66 28.88
CA ASN A 310 24.19 16.75 28.19
C ASN A 310 25.50 16.33 27.50
N GLU A 311 26.32 15.50 28.15
CA GLU A 311 27.57 14.95 27.60
C GLU A 311 27.29 14.04 26.37
N MET A 312 26.25 13.21 26.41
CA MET A 312 25.86 12.38 25.27
C MET A 312 25.31 13.21 24.12
N ALA A 313 24.54 14.28 24.43
CA ALA A 313 24.05 15.21 23.42
C ALA A 313 25.21 15.94 22.73
N ASP A 314 26.18 16.44 23.50
CA ASP A 314 27.39 17.09 22.95
C ASP A 314 28.20 16.10 22.09
N TYR A 315 28.35 14.86 22.55
CA TYR A 315 29.07 13.82 21.82
C TYR A 315 28.43 13.55 20.45
N LEU A 316 27.10 13.41 20.40
CA LEU A 316 26.34 13.21 19.16
C LEU A 316 26.44 14.42 18.22
N LYS A 317 26.36 15.65 18.76
CA LYS A 317 26.50 16.89 18.00
C LYS A 317 27.91 17.03 17.39
N THR A 318 28.94 16.81 18.21
CA THR A 318 30.33 17.10 17.80
C THR A 318 30.96 16.00 16.95
N LYS A 319 30.66 14.76 17.23
CA LYS A 319 31.26 13.60 16.53
C LYS A 319 30.43 13.09 15.36
N HIS A 320 29.11 13.15 15.47
CA HIS A 320 28.20 12.51 14.49
C HIS A 320 27.31 13.50 13.75
N ASN A 321 27.48 14.81 13.99
CA ASN A 321 26.66 15.86 13.36
C ASN A 321 25.14 15.69 13.59
N LYS A 322 24.76 15.06 14.72
CA LYS A 322 23.36 14.97 15.14
C LYS A 322 23.04 16.20 15.99
N THR A 323 22.41 17.22 15.41
CA THR A 323 22.25 18.55 16.02
C THR A 323 20.89 18.75 16.70
N ASP A 324 19.88 17.92 16.39
CA ASP A 324 18.56 17.91 17.05
C ASP A 324 18.45 16.68 17.95
N ILE A 325 18.96 16.82 19.18
CA ILE A 325 18.92 15.77 20.20
C ILE A 325 17.61 15.87 20.98
N ARG A 326 16.99 14.72 21.27
CA ARG A 326 15.67 14.61 21.91
C ARG A 326 15.69 13.73 23.14
N VAL A 327 14.83 14.07 24.10
CA VAL A 327 14.59 13.31 25.32
C VAL A 327 13.13 13.36 25.72
N TRP A 328 12.65 12.36 26.46
CA TRP A 328 11.34 12.42 27.09
C TRP A 328 11.32 13.42 28.24
N ASN A 329 10.15 13.96 28.60
CA ASN A 329 10.01 15.05 29.56
C ASN A 329 10.05 14.63 31.04
N ASP A 330 9.73 13.39 31.38
CA ASP A 330 9.33 12.93 32.71
C ASP A 330 10.44 12.90 33.76
N ALA A 331 11.71 12.94 33.34
CA ALA A 331 12.86 12.89 34.22
C ALA A 331 13.46 14.27 34.58
N PHE A 332 13.02 15.35 33.95
CA PHE A 332 13.66 16.68 34.07
C PHE A 332 12.78 17.70 34.80
N TYR A 333 13.46 18.57 35.61
CA TYR A 333 12.85 19.68 36.33
C TYR A 333 11.70 19.26 37.27
N LEU A 334 11.78 18.06 37.82
CA LEU A 334 10.83 17.60 38.82
C LEU A 334 10.91 18.50 40.07
N SER A 335 9.76 19.00 40.54
CA SER A 335 9.72 19.96 41.66
C SER A 335 10.27 19.41 42.98
N ASP A 336 10.35 18.08 43.14
CA ASP A 336 10.87 17.40 44.31
C ASP A 336 12.26 16.74 44.13
N SER A 337 12.88 16.86 42.95
CA SER A 337 14.21 16.29 42.65
C SER A 337 15.38 17.12 43.13
N GLN A 338 15.18 18.41 43.34
CA GLN A 338 16.21 19.38 43.67
C GLN A 338 17.35 19.42 42.62
N GLN A 339 17.04 19.24 41.37
CA GLN A 339 17.96 19.37 40.23
C GLN A 339 18.60 20.75 40.20
N MET A 340 19.94 20.80 40.14
CA MET A 340 20.73 22.06 40.05
C MET A 340 21.42 22.21 38.69
N VAL A 341 21.74 21.12 38.01
CA VAL A 341 22.29 21.15 36.65
C VAL A 341 21.17 21.34 35.64
N GLU A 342 21.31 22.36 34.79
CA GLU A 342 20.33 22.62 33.71
C GLU A 342 20.55 21.66 32.55
N LEU A 343 19.45 21.19 31.97
CA LEU A 343 19.48 20.48 30.69
C LEU A 343 19.88 21.46 29.58
N ASP A 344 20.72 21.03 28.64
CA ASP A 344 21.12 21.88 27.49
C ASP A 344 19.84 22.30 26.71
N LYS A 345 19.61 23.63 26.68
CA LYS A 345 18.45 24.24 26.01
C LYS A 345 18.31 23.88 24.52
N GLY A 346 19.40 23.45 23.88
CA GLY A 346 19.39 22.92 22.52
C GLY A 346 18.79 21.50 22.37
N ILE A 347 18.43 20.85 23.50
CA ILE A 347 17.77 19.55 23.50
C ILE A 347 16.25 19.77 23.33
N THR A 348 15.64 19.11 22.36
CA THR A 348 14.20 19.10 22.12
C THR A 348 13.53 18.14 23.12
N ILE A 349 12.38 18.53 23.64
CA ILE A 349 11.61 17.72 24.60
C ILE A 349 10.44 17.06 23.90
N ASP A 350 10.42 15.73 23.91
CA ASP A 350 9.27 14.93 23.51
C ASP A 350 8.35 14.77 24.72
N TYR A 351 7.32 15.65 24.79
CA TYR A 351 6.45 15.80 25.96
C TYR A 351 5.28 14.83 25.88
N TRP A 352 5.34 13.74 26.63
CA TRP A 352 4.36 12.68 26.57
C TRP A 352 3.36 12.68 27.74
N THR A 353 3.80 13.04 28.95
CA THR A 353 2.96 12.85 30.14
C THR A 353 3.18 13.86 31.24
N LYS A 354 2.18 13.93 32.11
CA LYS A 354 2.24 14.64 33.40
C LYS A 354 1.30 13.94 34.41
N TRP A 355 1.61 12.70 34.77
CA TRP A 355 0.77 11.95 35.73
C TRP A 355 1.02 12.33 37.18
N SER A 356 2.09 13.04 37.49
CA SER A 356 2.46 13.48 38.85
C SER A 356 2.50 15.00 38.97
N ALA A 357 2.11 15.53 40.12
CA ALA A 357 2.26 16.95 40.43
C ALA A 357 3.72 17.41 40.47
N ALA A 358 4.66 16.49 40.72
CA ALA A 358 6.10 16.77 40.71
C ALA A 358 6.65 17.01 39.30
N MET A 359 6.04 16.42 38.26
CA MET A 359 6.48 16.60 36.88
C MET A 359 6.31 18.04 36.41
N ALA A 360 7.29 18.50 35.63
CA ALA A 360 7.28 19.87 35.12
C ALA A 360 6.16 20.08 34.08
N PRO A 361 5.42 21.21 34.13
CA PRO A 361 4.50 21.59 33.08
C PRO A 361 5.24 22.08 31.83
N VAL A 362 4.57 22.09 30.69
CA VAL A 362 5.05 22.59 29.39
C VAL A 362 5.76 23.96 29.54
N LYS A 363 5.13 24.86 30.31
CA LYS A 363 5.67 26.20 30.54
C LYS A 363 7.11 26.21 31.09
N THR A 364 7.47 25.25 31.96
CA THR A 364 8.81 25.18 32.53
C THR A 364 9.88 24.94 31.43
N PHE A 365 9.62 24.04 30.51
CA PHE A 365 10.53 23.77 29.41
C PHE A 365 10.60 24.94 28.41
N VAL A 366 9.46 25.56 28.10
CA VAL A 366 9.41 26.74 27.23
C VAL A 366 10.18 27.92 27.83
N ASP A 367 9.98 28.20 29.14
CA ASP A 367 10.70 29.29 29.84
C ASP A 367 12.22 29.06 29.87
N LYS A 368 12.66 27.79 29.83
CA LYS A 368 14.09 27.43 29.74
C LYS A 368 14.62 27.40 28.30
N GLY A 369 13.79 27.66 27.33
CA GLY A 369 14.18 27.80 25.93
C GLY A 369 14.19 26.50 25.12
N HIS A 370 13.60 25.43 25.63
CA HIS A 370 13.47 24.18 24.90
C HIS A 370 12.37 24.25 23.82
N LYS A 371 12.58 23.52 22.74
CA LYS A 371 11.55 23.20 21.74
C LYS A 371 10.85 21.90 22.12
N LEU A 372 9.58 21.74 21.73
CA LEU A 372 8.77 20.61 22.13
C LEU A 372 8.13 19.90 20.92
N ILE A 373 8.01 18.57 21.05
CA ILE A 373 7.12 17.72 20.26
C ILE A 373 6.05 17.18 21.22
N ASN A 374 4.80 17.22 20.82
CA ASN A 374 3.69 16.79 21.66
C ASN A 374 3.37 15.29 21.43
N TYR A 375 3.58 14.47 22.45
CA TYR A 375 3.29 13.03 22.45
C TYR A 375 2.10 12.68 23.35
N ASN A 376 1.25 13.58 23.70
CA ASN A 376 0.15 13.45 24.68
C ASN A 376 -0.39 11.99 24.81
N ASP A 377 -0.03 11.31 25.90
CA ASP A 377 -0.34 9.90 26.15
C ASP A 377 -1.85 9.60 26.16
N ALA A 378 -2.67 10.55 26.57
CA ALA A 378 -4.12 10.40 26.63
C ALA A 378 -4.80 10.31 25.25
N TYR A 379 -4.17 10.85 24.20
CA TYR A 379 -4.71 10.89 22.83
C TYR A 379 -3.89 10.09 21.82
N MET A 380 -2.56 9.97 22.05
CA MET A 380 -1.62 9.49 21.02
C MET A 380 -1.01 8.13 21.33
N TYR A 381 -1.10 7.62 22.57
CA TYR A 381 -0.51 6.33 22.94
C TYR A 381 -1.45 5.17 22.61
N TRP A 382 -1.12 4.46 21.56
CA TRP A 382 -1.75 3.19 21.22
C TRP A 382 -0.88 2.04 21.72
N VAL A 383 -1.20 1.52 22.92
CA VAL A 383 -0.35 0.57 23.64
C VAL A 383 -0.88 -0.86 23.43
N LEU A 384 -0.03 -1.81 23.05
CA LEU A 384 -0.34 -3.24 23.10
C LEU A 384 -0.38 -3.66 24.57
N ALA A 385 -1.55 -3.58 25.18
CA ALA A 385 -1.74 -3.87 26.61
C ALA A 385 -2.71 -5.01 26.83
N ARG A 386 -2.49 -5.79 27.90
CA ARG A 386 -3.42 -6.85 28.33
C ARG A 386 -4.68 -6.24 28.97
N PRO A 387 -5.85 -6.91 28.84
CA PRO A 387 -7.07 -6.46 29.52
C PRO A 387 -6.85 -6.16 31.00
N GLY A 388 -7.42 -5.04 31.47
CA GLY A 388 -7.32 -4.61 32.87
C GLY A 388 -5.99 -3.95 33.26
N LYS A 389 -5.10 -3.68 32.30
CA LYS A 389 -3.88 -2.89 32.50
C LYS A 389 -4.09 -1.44 32.05
N ALA A 390 -3.23 -0.54 32.53
CA ALA A 390 -3.17 0.83 32.04
C ALA A 390 -3.06 0.84 30.50
N TYR A 391 -3.64 1.84 29.85
CA TYR A 391 -3.67 1.97 28.39
C TYR A 391 -4.39 0.85 27.62
N PHE A 392 -5.10 -0.06 28.31
CA PHE A 392 -5.90 -1.08 27.60
C PHE A 392 -6.94 -0.42 26.67
N ASP A 393 -7.61 0.63 27.15
CA ASP A 393 -8.55 1.44 26.38
C ASP A 393 -7.77 2.40 25.46
N LYS A 394 -7.49 1.95 24.27
CA LYS A 394 -6.71 2.68 23.28
C LYS A 394 -7.43 3.91 22.75
N PRO A 395 -6.73 4.98 22.36
CA PRO A 395 -7.34 6.13 21.74
C PRO A 395 -8.06 5.75 20.44
N SER A 396 -9.33 6.13 20.33
CA SER A 396 -10.11 5.93 19.11
C SER A 396 -9.88 7.08 18.12
N ALA A 397 -10.16 6.82 16.84
CA ALA A 397 -10.13 7.85 15.81
C ALA A 397 -11.10 9.00 16.13
N ASP A 398 -12.29 8.69 16.69
CA ASP A 398 -13.28 9.68 17.11
C ASP A 398 -12.75 10.61 18.20
N LYS A 399 -12.13 10.03 19.26
CA LYS A 399 -11.51 10.80 20.35
C LYS A 399 -10.43 11.74 19.84
N ILE A 400 -9.57 11.27 18.94
CA ILE A 400 -8.50 12.07 18.34
C ILE A 400 -9.09 13.17 17.46
N PHE A 401 -9.98 12.82 16.54
CA PHE A 401 -10.55 13.74 15.57
C PHE A 401 -11.31 14.90 16.25
N ASN A 402 -12.12 14.61 17.26
CA ASN A 402 -12.93 15.62 17.95
C ASN A 402 -12.19 16.33 19.09
N GLY A 403 -11.14 15.73 19.65
CA GLY A 403 -10.52 16.22 20.88
C GLY A 403 -9.08 16.66 20.77
N PHE A 404 -8.32 16.31 19.73
CA PHE A 404 -6.91 16.61 19.64
C PHE A 404 -6.57 17.76 18.68
N HIS A 405 -5.59 18.53 19.05
CA HIS A 405 -4.80 19.43 18.20
C HIS A 405 -3.37 19.50 18.75
N ALA A 406 -2.40 19.93 17.96
CA ALA A 406 -0.99 19.87 18.34
C ALA A 406 -0.63 20.62 19.64
N GLY A 407 -1.40 21.66 19.98
CA GLY A 407 -1.21 22.42 21.24
C GLY A 407 -1.90 21.81 22.47
N ARG A 408 -2.51 20.63 22.38
CA ARG A 408 -3.16 19.98 23.54
C ARG A 408 -2.25 18.96 24.17
N PHE A 409 -1.61 19.32 25.26
CA PHE A 409 -0.65 18.50 26.00
C PHE A 409 -1.32 17.67 27.10
N ALA A 410 -0.64 16.60 27.54
CA ALA A 410 -1.02 15.79 28.68
C ALA A 410 -0.92 16.56 30.01
N ASN A 411 -1.68 16.13 31.03
CA ASN A 411 -1.66 16.69 32.37
C ASN A 411 -1.97 15.66 33.46
N LEU A 412 -2.17 16.14 34.71
CA LEU A 412 -2.38 15.30 35.91
C LEU A 412 -3.50 14.25 35.79
N ASN A 413 -4.39 14.34 34.82
CA ASN A 413 -5.48 13.39 34.62
C ASN A 413 -5.22 12.39 33.48
N HIS A 414 -3.97 12.13 33.12
CA HIS A 414 -3.64 11.21 32.05
C HIS A 414 -4.32 9.85 32.21
N SER A 415 -4.43 9.32 33.45
CA SER A 415 -5.08 8.05 33.76
C SER A 415 -6.56 7.98 33.38
N THR A 416 -7.24 9.13 33.25
CA THR A 416 -8.62 9.25 32.79
C THR A 416 -8.70 9.50 31.29
N GLY A 417 -7.57 9.63 30.62
CA GLY A 417 -7.50 9.95 29.19
C GLY A 417 -7.92 11.35 28.84
N GLN A 418 -7.95 12.28 29.79
CA GLN A 418 -8.37 13.67 29.55
C GLN A 418 -7.16 14.62 29.54
N ALA A 419 -7.05 15.42 28.49
CA ALA A 419 -6.13 16.56 28.46
C ALA A 419 -6.70 17.74 29.23
N TRP A 420 -5.84 18.54 29.89
CA TRP A 420 -6.28 19.72 30.61
C TRP A 420 -6.29 20.97 29.74
N PRO A 421 -7.29 21.86 29.91
CA PRO A 421 -7.28 23.15 29.26
C PRO A 421 -6.04 24.01 29.57
N SER A 422 -5.53 23.91 30.81
CA SER A 422 -4.36 24.66 31.28
C SER A 422 -3.05 24.37 30.54
N GLU A 423 -2.94 23.20 29.89
CA GLU A 423 -1.78 22.83 29.09
C GLU A 423 -2.04 22.98 27.57
N GLN A 424 -3.11 23.61 27.18
CA GLN A 424 -3.38 23.90 25.78
C GLN A 424 -2.62 25.14 25.33
N VAL A 425 -2.10 25.07 24.14
CA VAL A 425 -1.56 26.21 23.40
C VAL A 425 -2.59 26.59 22.33
N GLU A 426 -3.05 27.83 22.35
CA GLU A 426 -3.96 28.32 21.35
C GLU A 426 -3.24 28.57 20.03
N ARG A 427 -3.90 28.20 18.94
CA ARG A 427 -3.43 28.52 17.60
C ARG A 427 -3.74 29.99 17.31
N GLY A 428 -2.73 30.76 16.89
CA GLY A 428 -2.91 32.16 16.51
C GLY A 428 -3.80 32.35 15.29
N GLU A 429 -4.31 33.56 15.07
CA GLU A 429 -5.16 33.90 13.90
C GLU A 429 -4.51 33.60 12.55
N THR A 430 -3.16 33.66 12.48
CA THR A 430 -2.36 33.32 11.31
C THR A 430 -2.15 31.81 11.10
N THR A 431 -2.79 30.97 11.92
CA THR A 431 -2.74 29.50 11.83
C THR A 431 -1.44 28.84 12.23
N ASN A 432 -0.44 29.56 12.77
CA ASN A 432 0.82 29.00 13.20
C ASN A 432 0.87 28.89 14.72
N TYR A 433 1.29 27.73 15.20
CA TYR A 433 1.68 27.56 16.61
C TYR A 433 2.97 28.32 16.91
N PRO A 434 3.27 28.63 18.20
CA PRO A 434 4.56 29.22 18.56
C PRO A 434 5.74 28.37 18.06
N GLU A 435 6.87 29.02 17.74
CA GLU A 435 8.07 28.36 17.20
C GLU A 435 8.65 27.26 18.09
N TRP A 436 8.40 27.30 19.40
CA TRP A 436 8.84 26.26 20.31
C TRP A 436 8.03 24.96 20.16
N LEU A 437 6.78 25.02 19.65
CA LEU A 437 5.99 23.84 19.34
C LEU A 437 6.29 23.40 17.91
N ARG A 438 7.21 22.45 17.76
CA ARG A 438 7.65 21.98 16.45
C ARG A 438 6.73 20.98 15.81
N GLY A 439 6.01 20.17 16.62
CA GLY A 439 5.22 19.11 16.07
C GLY A 439 4.46 18.28 17.11
N ALA A 440 3.90 17.19 16.63
CA ALA A 440 3.29 16.17 17.45
C ALA A 440 3.56 14.78 16.86
N SER A 441 3.41 13.73 17.70
CA SER A 441 3.64 12.34 17.33
C SER A 441 2.53 11.42 17.80
N PHE A 442 2.12 10.50 16.93
CA PHE A 442 1.34 9.32 17.32
C PHE A 442 2.30 8.20 17.71
N ALA A 443 2.05 7.49 18.79
CA ALA A 443 2.96 6.49 19.30
C ALA A 443 2.30 5.11 19.44
N ILE A 444 2.98 4.08 18.92
CA ILE A 444 2.67 2.68 19.20
C ILE A 444 3.71 2.16 20.19
N TRP A 445 3.23 1.64 21.33
CA TRP A 445 4.03 0.95 22.34
C TRP A 445 3.67 -0.51 22.39
N SER A 446 4.66 -1.38 22.43
CA SER A 446 4.49 -2.83 22.30
C SER A 446 4.64 -3.59 23.62
N ASP A 447 4.10 -3.07 24.73
CA ASP A 447 4.25 -3.57 26.10
C ASP A 447 3.80 -5.04 26.29
N ALA A 448 2.82 -5.49 25.52
CA ALA A 448 2.39 -6.87 25.46
C ALA A 448 2.46 -7.38 24.02
N PRO A 449 3.67 -7.73 23.53
CA PRO A 449 3.94 -7.99 22.10
C PRO A 449 3.13 -9.15 21.52
N GLU A 450 2.68 -10.08 22.38
CA GLU A 450 1.88 -11.25 22.02
C GLU A 450 0.40 -10.95 21.74
N MET A 451 -0.08 -9.73 22.09
CA MET A 451 -1.53 -9.41 22.01
C MET A 451 -2.04 -9.25 20.59
N PHE A 452 -1.18 -8.85 19.68
CA PHE A 452 -1.56 -8.63 18.26
C PHE A 452 -0.40 -9.00 17.34
N THR A 453 -0.73 -9.53 16.16
CA THR A 453 0.23 -9.66 15.06
C THR A 453 0.60 -8.27 14.51
N GLN A 454 1.67 -8.16 13.72
CA GLN A 454 2.02 -6.88 13.08
C GLN A 454 0.92 -6.39 12.13
N ASP A 455 0.23 -7.30 11.41
CA ASP A 455 -0.85 -6.94 10.50
C ASP A 455 -2.09 -6.43 11.26
N GLU A 456 -2.42 -7.04 12.39
CA GLU A 456 -3.49 -6.54 13.27
C GLU A 456 -3.15 -5.17 13.87
N VAL A 457 -1.87 -4.91 14.22
CA VAL A 457 -1.42 -3.59 14.66
C VAL A 457 -1.63 -2.58 13.53
N ALA A 458 -1.17 -2.89 12.31
CA ALA A 458 -1.34 -2.02 11.14
C ALA A 458 -2.81 -1.67 10.90
N GLU A 459 -3.71 -2.66 10.90
CA GLU A 459 -5.13 -2.45 10.64
C GLU A 459 -5.83 -1.68 11.77
N LYS A 460 -5.56 -2.03 13.03
CA LYS A 460 -6.22 -1.41 14.20
C LYS A 460 -5.77 0.03 14.45
N THR A 461 -4.55 0.40 14.06
CA THR A 461 -4.01 1.76 14.27
C THR A 461 -4.31 2.69 13.11
N LYS A 462 -4.71 2.18 11.94
CA LYS A 462 -4.95 2.95 10.72
C LYS A 462 -5.91 4.13 10.94
N ALA A 463 -7.08 3.91 11.48
CA ALA A 463 -8.05 4.98 11.71
C ALA A 463 -7.59 6.00 12.77
N PRO A 464 -7.05 5.60 13.94
CA PRO A 464 -6.47 6.51 14.92
C PRO A 464 -5.39 7.43 14.36
N TYR A 465 -4.33 6.88 13.71
CA TYR A 465 -3.27 7.77 13.20
C TYR A 465 -3.70 8.56 11.96
N THR A 466 -4.73 8.11 11.21
CA THR A 466 -5.31 8.91 10.13
C THR A 466 -6.03 10.14 10.70
N ALA A 467 -6.76 9.99 11.81
CA ALA A 467 -7.36 11.12 12.53
C ALA A 467 -6.29 12.06 13.09
N PHE A 468 -5.20 11.52 13.62
CA PHE A 468 -4.05 12.30 14.06
C PHE A 468 -3.44 13.11 12.90
N ALA A 469 -3.18 12.48 11.76
CA ALA A 469 -2.62 13.13 10.57
C ALA A 469 -3.48 14.31 10.10
N ASP A 470 -4.81 14.15 10.12
CA ASP A 470 -5.75 15.22 9.80
C ASP A 470 -5.62 16.40 10.77
N ARG A 471 -5.53 16.12 12.08
CA ARG A 471 -5.48 17.15 13.14
C ARG A 471 -4.13 17.88 13.26
N VAL A 472 -3.03 17.29 12.85
CA VAL A 472 -1.71 17.96 12.84
C VAL A 472 -1.42 18.68 11.52
N TRP A 473 -2.13 18.31 10.45
CA TRP A 473 -2.11 19.04 9.20
C TRP A 473 -3.01 20.29 9.27
N TYR A 474 -4.29 20.09 9.61
CA TYR A 474 -5.26 21.18 9.71
C TYR A 474 -6.28 20.94 10.83
N SER A 475 -6.00 21.45 12.03
CA SER A 475 -6.89 21.32 13.18
C SER A 475 -8.18 22.16 13.08
N GLY A 476 -8.25 23.12 12.14
CA GLY A 476 -9.44 23.91 11.84
C GLY A 476 -10.44 23.27 10.88
N ASP A 477 -10.29 21.99 10.55
CA ASP A 477 -11.27 21.27 9.75
C ASP A 477 -12.60 21.13 10.50
N GLU A 478 -13.68 21.65 9.90
CA GLU A 478 -15.03 21.66 10.46
C GLU A 478 -15.89 20.46 10.06
N ARG A 479 -15.35 19.50 9.32
CA ARG A 479 -16.08 18.26 8.98
C ARG A 479 -16.52 17.54 10.25
N SER A 480 -17.70 16.91 10.19
CA SER A 480 -18.10 15.94 11.22
C SER A 480 -17.24 14.68 11.15
N PHE A 481 -17.16 13.92 12.24
CA PHE A 481 -16.45 12.64 12.25
C PHE A 481 -17.01 11.64 11.20
N GLU A 482 -18.33 11.68 10.92
CA GLU A 482 -18.92 10.86 9.85
C GLU A 482 -18.41 11.27 8.46
N GLN A 483 -18.27 12.57 8.19
CA GLN A 483 -17.69 13.08 6.94
C GLN A 483 -16.20 12.72 6.83
N PHE A 484 -15.45 12.77 7.94
CA PHE A 484 -14.07 12.30 7.99
C PHE A 484 -13.97 10.81 7.66
N LYS A 485 -14.80 9.93 8.26
CA LYS A 485 -14.82 8.49 7.94
C LYS A 485 -15.15 8.23 6.47
N ALA A 486 -16.12 8.97 5.93
CA ALA A 486 -16.48 8.87 4.52
C ALA A 486 -15.30 9.27 3.61
N ALA A 487 -14.59 10.36 3.93
CA ALA A 487 -13.39 10.79 3.20
C ALA A 487 -12.26 9.76 3.31
N MET A 488 -11.99 9.22 4.50
CA MET A 488 -11.00 8.16 4.71
C MET A 488 -11.28 6.92 3.85
N LYS A 489 -12.55 6.50 3.80
CA LYS A 489 -12.98 5.38 2.95
C LYS A 489 -12.81 5.69 1.46
N ALA A 490 -13.12 6.90 1.02
CA ALA A 490 -13.04 7.30 -0.38
C ALA A 490 -11.60 7.37 -0.89
N VAL A 491 -10.65 7.89 -0.11
CA VAL A 491 -9.25 7.97 -0.51
C VAL A 491 -8.52 6.61 -0.37
N GLY A 492 -8.97 5.78 0.57
CA GLY A 492 -8.44 4.44 0.83
C GLY A 492 -6.99 4.45 1.34
N ASP A 493 -6.27 3.36 1.06
CA ASP A 493 -4.87 3.16 1.47
C ASP A 493 -3.89 3.84 0.50
N SER A 494 -2.63 3.98 0.92
CA SER A 494 -1.53 4.39 0.06
C SER A 494 -1.47 3.54 -1.21
N PRO A 495 -1.11 4.11 -2.37
CA PRO A 495 -0.82 3.31 -3.53
C PRO A 495 0.26 2.26 -3.23
N VAL A 496 -0.04 0.99 -3.45
CA VAL A 496 0.98 -0.07 -3.45
C VAL A 496 1.43 -0.22 -4.89
N VAL A 497 2.61 0.32 -5.19
CA VAL A 497 3.21 0.21 -6.52
C VAL A 497 3.82 -1.19 -6.65
N PRO A 498 3.36 -2.05 -7.58
CA PRO A 498 4.03 -3.32 -7.84
C PRO A 498 5.49 -3.10 -8.22
N ALA A 499 6.39 -3.96 -7.73
CA ALA A 499 7.83 -3.82 -7.92
C ALA A 499 8.28 -3.71 -9.39
N ASP A 500 7.45 -4.23 -10.30
CA ASP A 500 7.73 -4.25 -11.75
C ASP A 500 6.86 -3.28 -12.57
N LEU A 501 6.12 -2.36 -11.92
CA LEU A 501 5.21 -1.46 -12.64
C LEU A 501 5.95 -0.52 -13.61
N ASP A 502 7.14 -0.10 -13.29
CA ASP A 502 8.01 0.71 -14.15
C ASP A 502 8.56 -0.09 -15.36
N LYS A 503 8.62 -1.42 -15.25
CA LYS A 503 9.00 -2.36 -16.32
C LYS A 503 7.81 -2.95 -17.05
N LEU A 504 6.58 -2.58 -16.64
CA LEU A 504 5.37 -3.16 -17.16
C LEU A 504 5.14 -2.69 -18.60
N VAL A 505 5.29 -3.60 -19.54
CA VAL A 505 4.81 -3.42 -20.92
C VAL A 505 3.42 -4.04 -21.00
N ILE A 506 2.39 -3.23 -21.20
CA ILE A 506 1.05 -3.72 -21.49
C ILE A 506 0.80 -3.57 -22.97
N SER A 507 0.59 -4.69 -23.63
CA SER A 507 0.41 -4.73 -25.09
C SER A 507 -0.46 -5.92 -25.49
N THR A 508 -1.10 -5.76 -26.64
CA THR A 508 -1.79 -6.86 -27.32
C THR A 508 -1.28 -6.97 -28.74
N GLN A 509 -1.25 -8.18 -29.25
CA GLN A 509 -1.05 -8.45 -30.67
C GLN A 509 -2.35 -9.01 -31.24
N SER A 510 -2.83 -8.47 -32.36
CA SER A 510 -4.06 -8.92 -32.98
C SER A 510 -3.87 -9.23 -34.45
N THR A 511 -4.66 -10.19 -34.94
CA THR A 511 -4.77 -10.53 -36.35
C THR A 511 -6.23 -10.50 -36.76
N LEU A 512 -6.49 -10.16 -38.02
CA LEU A 512 -7.80 -10.20 -38.65
C LEU A 512 -7.62 -10.68 -40.11
N GLU A 513 -8.31 -11.77 -40.43
CA GLU A 513 -8.31 -12.35 -41.77
C GLU A 513 -9.75 -12.50 -42.26
N SER A 514 -9.96 -12.59 -43.55
CA SER A 514 -11.27 -12.82 -44.18
C SER A 514 -11.17 -13.83 -45.32
N VAL A 515 -12.28 -14.58 -45.52
CA VAL A 515 -12.47 -15.42 -46.69
C VAL A 515 -13.78 -14.99 -47.36
N PRO A 516 -13.77 -14.44 -48.60
CA PRO A 516 -12.62 -14.22 -49.49
C PRO A 516 -11.55 -13.32 -48.84
N ALA A 517 -10.31 -13.47 -49.30
CA ALA A 517 -9.17 -12.75 -48.75
C ALA A 517 -9.25 -11.23 -48.95
N SER A 518 -8.60 -10.47 -48.08
CA SER A 518 -8.54 -8.99 -48.25
C SER A 518 -8.00 -8.58 -49.61
N GLY A 519 -8.75 -7.73 -50.29
CA GLY A 519 -8.45 -7.27 -51.66
C GLY A 519 -9.17 -8.04 -52.78
N GLU A 520 -9.80 -9.17 -52.49
CA GLU A 520 -10.64 -9.92 -53.43
C GLU A 520 -12.02 -9.26 -53.59
N SER A 521 -12.65 -9.50 -54.75
CA SER A 521 -14.00 -8.97 -55.03
C SER A 521 -15.08 -9.90 -54.47
N VAL A 522 -16.10 -9.30 -53.84
CA VAL A 522 -17.28 -9.97 -53.32
C VAL A 522 -18.56 -9.37 -53.93
N ASN A 523 -19.58 -10.20 -54.09
CA ASN A 523 -20.89 -9.79 -54.61
C ASN A 523 -21.86 -9.44 -53.47
N PRO A 524 -22.84 -8.59 -53.70
CA PRO A 524 -23.95 -8.44 -52.77
C PRO A 524 -24.61 -9.81 -52.48
N GLY A 525 -24.97 -10.05 -51.22
CA GLY A 525 -25.50 -11.33 -50.74
C GLY A 525 -24.46 -12.43 -50.50
N GLN A 526 -23.20 -12.23 -50.85
CA GLN A 526 -22.11 -13.19 -50.64
C GLN A 526 -21.71 -13.23 -49.16
N SER A 527 -21.43 -14.46 -48.64
CA SER A 527 -20.88 -14.63 -47.29
C SER A 527 -19.40 -14.29 -47.27
N VAL A 528 -18.94 -13.65 -46.15
CA VAL A 528 -17.58 -13.42 -45.82
C VAL A 528 -17.33 -13.97 -44.42
N THR A 529 -16.41 -14.91 -44.29
CA THR A 529 -16.02 -15.48 -42.99
C THR A 529 -14.81 -14.70 -42.47
N TYR A 530 -14.90 -14.23 -41.24
CA TYR A 530 -13.80 -13.56 -40.52
C TYR A 530 -13.19 -14.49 -39.47
N THR A 531 -11.89 -14.45 -39.38
CA THR A 531 -11.12 -15.03 -38.27
C THR A 531 -10.23 -13.94 -37.66
N ALA A 532 -10.21 -13.89 -36.34
CA ALA A 532 -9.39 -12.94 -35.62
C ALA A 532 -8.76 -13.60 -34.38
N SER A 533 -7.59 -13.11 -33.98
CA SER A 533 -7.05 -13.44 -32.67
C SER A 533 -6.53 -12.20 -31.99
N VAL A 534 -6.60 -12.21 -30.66
CA VAL A 534 -6.04 -11.19 -29.80
C VAL A 534 -5.23 -11.88 -28.72
N LYS A 535 -3.92 -11.62 -28.67
CA LYS A 535 -2.96 -12.18 -27.72
C LYS A 535 -2.55 -11.12 -26.73
N ASN A 536 -2.53 -11.47 -25.44
CA ASN A 536 -1.90 -10.67 -24.42
C ASN A 536 -0.38 -10.87 -24.49
N THR A 537 0.35 -9.85 -24.92
CA THR A 537 1.82 -9.81 -24.95
C THR A 537 2.42 -9.06 -23.75
N SER A 538 1.57 -8.73 -22.77
CA SER A 538 1.99 -8.13 -21.50
C SER A 538 2.65 -9.16 -20.59
N SER A 539 3.47 -8.69 -19.65
CA SER A 539 4.09 -9.52 -18.62
C SER A 539 3.14 -10.01 -17.52
N MET A 540 1.86 -9.64 -17.58
CA MET A 540 0.86 -9.95 -16.56
C MET A 540 -0.52 -10.23 -17.13
N THR A 541 -1.39 -10.80 -16.29
CA THR A 541 -2.81 -11.02 -16.62
C THR A 541 -3.54 -9.69 -16.70
N VAL A 542 -4.21 -9.43 -17.83
CA VAL A 542 -4.93 -8.18 -18.09
C VAL A 542 -6.34 -8.43 -18.63
N PRO A 543 -7.32 -7.60 -18.25
CA PRO A 543 -8.59 -7.52 -18.99
C PRO A 543 -8.34 -6.99 -20.40
N VAL A 544 -9.02 -7.61 -21.35
CA VAL A 544 -8.94 -7.25 -22.78
C VAL A 544 -10.34 -7.05 -23.30
N THR A 545 -10.56 -5.98 -24.03
CA THR A 545 -11.77 -5.75 -24.83
C THR A 545 -11.43 -5.82 -26.31
N VAL A 546 -12.30 -6.44 -27.09
CA VAL A 546 -12.18 -6.57 -28.53
C VAL A 546 -13.45 -6.01 -29.19
N ALA A 547 -13.30 -5.12 -30.14
CA ALA A 547 -14.41 -4.60 -30.91
C ALA A 547 -14.07 -4.58 -32.40
N THR A 548 -15.03 -4.85 -33.27
CA THR A 548 -14.89 -4.62 -34.70
C THR A 548 -15.80 -3.50 -35.16
N ARG A 549 -15.37 -2.82 -36.26
CA ARG A 549 -16.20 -1.88 -37.00
C ARG A 549 -16.28 -2.36 -38.44
N ALA A 550 -17.48 -2.72 -38.87
CA ALA A 550 -17.73 -3.24 -40.20
C ALA A 550 -18.53 -2.21 -41.04
N SER A 551 -18.27 -2.15 -42.36
CA SER A 551 -19.06 -1.41 -43.31
C SER A 551 -19.59 -2.34 -44.40
N ASN A 552 -20.84 -2.14 -44.83
CA ASN A 552 -21.53 -2.90 -45.87
C ASN A 552 -21.65 -4.42 -45.62
N ILE A 553 -21.57 -4.83 -44.36
CA ILE A 553 -21.74 -6.20 -43.85
C ILE A 553 -22.99 -6.26 -43.00
N VAL A 554 -23.74 -7.35 -43.09
CA VAL A 554 -24.80 -7.76 -42.14
C VAL A 554 -24.44 -9.12 -41.60
N THR A 555 -24.45 -9.27 -40.28
CA THR A 555 -24.23 -10.58 -39.64
C THR A 555 -25.52 -11.38 -39.56
N LYS A 556 -25.38 -12.70 -39.71
CA LYS A 556 -26.46 -13.63 -39.32
C LYS A 556 -26.31 -14.02 -37.88
N PRO A 557 -27.36 -13.93 -37.05
CA PRO A 557 -27.29 -14.39 -35.68
C PRO A 557 -26.91 -15.88 -35.63
N GLY A 558 -25.93 -16.26 -34.88
CA GLY A 558 -25.70 -17.66 -34.46
C GLY A 558 -24.31 -18.27 -34.72
N ASN A 559 -23.40 -17.64 -35.47
CA ASN A 559 -22.12 -18.26 -35.85
C ASN A 559 -20.87 -17.67 -35.17
N VAL A 560 -21.03 -16.93 -34.05
CA VAL A 560 -19.86 -16.43 -33.31
C VAL A 560 -19.29 -17.52 -32.42
N GLN A 561 -18.00 -17.79 -32.62
CA GLN A 561 -17.22 -18.64 -31.70
C GLN A 561 -16.07 -17.83 -31.13
N ALA A 562 -15.86 -17.96 -29.80
CA ALA A 562 -14.71 -17.45 -29.10
C ALA A 562 -14.03 -18.60 -28.36
N THR A 563 -12.72 -18.78 -28.53
CA THR A 563 -11.93 -19.84 -27.91
C THR A 563 -10.71 -19.25 -27.22
N LEU A 564 -10.51 -19.58 -25.95
CA LEU A 564 -9.29 -19.23 -25.22
C LEU A 564 -8.17 -20.20 -25.57
N LEU A 565 -7.02 -19.67 -25.94
CA LEU A 565 -5.81 -20.44 -26.28
C LEU A 565 -4.71 -20.12 -25.28
N GLY A 566 -4.01 -21.16 -24.81
CA GLY A 566 -2.81 -21.01 -23.98
C GLY A 566 -1.61 -20.48 -24.78
N ALA A 567 -0.49 -20.28 -24.09
CA ALA A 567 0.78 -19.87 -24.71
C ALA A 567 1.28 -20.85 -25.79
N ASP A 568 0.89 -22.12 -25.69
CA ASP A 568 1.19 -23.18 -26.66
C ASP A 568 0.23 -23.20 -27.87
N GLY A 569 -0.69 -22.25 -27.96
CA GLY A 569 -1.70 -22.13 -29.00
C GLY A 569 -2.83 -23.17 -28.93
N LYS A 570 -2.88 -23.99 -27.88
CA LYS A 570 -3.96 -24.97 -27.69
C LYS A 570 -5.07 -24.42 -26.81
N ALA A 571 -6.30 -24.97 -26.96
CA ALA A 571 -7.42 -24.57 -26.13
C ALA A 571 -7.10 -24.75 -24.63
N VAL A 572 -7.36 -23.71 -23.82
CA VAL A 572 -7.24 -23.78 -22.38
C VAL A 572 -8.28 -24.75 -21.83
N VAL A 573 -7.83 -25.69 -20.99
CA VAL A 573 -8.72 -26.66 -20.33
C VAL A 573 -8.95 -26.27 -18.88
N ALA A 574 -10.20 -26.43 -18.42
CA ALA A 574 -10.54 -26.23 -17.01
C ALA A 574 -9.92 -27.32 -16.14
N GLU A 575 -9.78 -27.05 -14.83
CA GLU A 575 -9.60 -28.13 -13.86
C GLU A 575 -10.83 -29.04 -13.89
N GLY A 576 -10.56 -30.33 -13.90
CA GLY A 576 -11.61 -31.33 -13.88
C GLY A 576 -11.83 -31.89 -12.48
N LYS A 577 -11.91 -33.18 -12.37
CA LYS A 577 -12.16 -33.90 -11.13
C LYS A 577 -10.90 -33.97 -10.26
N ASN A 578 -11.06 -33.79 -8.94
CA ASN A 578 -10.02 -34.16 -7.97
C ASN A 578 -9.83 -35.66 -7.94
N VAL A 579 -8.71 -36.14 -8.48
CA VAL A 579 -8.39 -37.57 -8.59
C VAL A 579 -7.54 -38.09 -7.42
N ALA A 580 -7.15 -37.20 -6.50
CA ALA A 580 -6.41 -37.59 -5.30
C ALA A 580 -7.29 -38.22 -4.23
N LEU A 581 -8.60 -38.04 -4.27
CA LEU A 581 -9.52 -38.51 -3.24
C LEU A 581 -9.45 -40.03 -3.05
N LYS A 582 -9.51 -40.46 -1.79
CA LYS A 582 -9.66 -41.88 -1.38
C LYS A 582 -10.89 -42.51 -2.03
N SER A 583 -11.99 -41.77 -2.17
CA SER A 583 -13.24 -42.21 -2.87
C SER A 583 -13.02 -42.51 -4.36
N GLU A 584 -11.94 -41.99 -4.97
CA GLU A 584 -11.53 -42.25 -6.35
C GLU A 584 -10.60 -43.47 -6.49
N GLY A 585 -10.35 -44.18 -5.38
CA GLY A 585 -9.46 -45.33 -5.30
C GLY A 585 -7.98 -45.01 -5.16
N THR A 586 -7.64 -43.72 -4.91
CA THR A 586 -6.25 -43.29 -4.62
C THR A 586 -5.85 -43.76 -3.22
N LYS A 587 -4.63 -44.25 -3.08
CA LYS A 587 -4.03 -44.67 -1.81
C LYS A 587 -2.97 -43.66 -1.38
N ALA A 588 -2.96 -43.31 -0.10
CA ALA A 588 -1.92 -42.49 0.49
C ALA A 588 -1.05 -43.25 1.46
N THR A 589 0.25 -43.02 1.41
CA THR A 589 1.24 -43.52 2.36
C THR A 589 2.18 -42.39 2.75
N ALA A 590 2.80 -42.45 3.92
CA ALA A 590 3.72 -41.42 4.37
C ALA A 590 4.99 -42.04 4.96
N SER A 591 6.09 -41.24 4.96
CA SER A 591 7.38 -41.64 5.56
C SER A 591 7.27 -41.85 7.06
N SER A 592 6.39 -41.10 7.74
CA SER A 592 6.11 -41.22 9.16
C SER A 592 4.72 -40.65 9.52
N VAL A 593 4.28 -40.95 10.73
CA VAL A 593 3.04 -40.43 11.34
C VAL A 593 3.40 -39.95 12.76
N GLU A 594 2.84 -38.83 13.17
CA GLU A 594 3.04 -38.24 14.50
C GLU A 594 2.69 -39.25 15.60
N GLY A 595 3.61 -39.42 16.57
CA GLY A 595 3.48 -40.45 17.60
C GLY A 595 2.25 -40.27 18.49
N ASN A 596 1.56 -41.37 18.80
CA ASN A 596 0.35 -41.40 19.63
C ASN A 596 -0.86 -40.64 19.07
N THR A 597 -0.89 -40.40 17.78
CA THR A 597 -2.00 -39.72 17.08
C THR A 597 -2.58 -40.64 16.00
N ASN A 598 -3.75 -40.25 15.45
CA ASN A 598 -4.37 -40.92 14.29
C ASN A 598 -4.28 -40.01 13.03
N PHE A 599 -3.19 -39.24 12.89
CA PHE A 599 -2.98 -38.31 11.77
C PHE A 599 -2.29 -39.02 10.60
N THR A 600 -2.97 -40.01 10.06
CA THR A 600 -2.47 -40.91 9.00
C THR A 600 -2.56 -40.31 7.60
N ALA A 601 -1.76 -40.76 6.64
CA ALA A 601 -1.70 -40.22 5.29
C ALA A 601 -3.05 -40.22 4.57
N ASP A 602 -3.91 -41.23 4.80
CA ASP A 602 -5.23 -41.35 4.14
C ASP A 602 -6.22 -40.24 4.53
N LYS A 603 -5.94 -39.51 5.63
CA LYS A 603 -6.74 -38.36 6.05
C LYS A 603 -6.42 -37.09 5.28
N ALA A 604 -5.33 -37.05 4.57
CA ALA A 604 -5.00 -35.94 3.67
C ALA A 604 -5.60 -36.12 2.25
N ILE A 605 -6.45 -37.12 2.05
CA ILE A 605 -7.15 -37.39 0.77
C ILE A 605 -8.60 -37.81 0.99
N ASP A 606 -9.20 -37.50 2.13
CA ASP A 606 -10.57 -37.86 2.46
C ASP A 606 -11.62 -36.82 2.03
N GLY A 607 -11.19 -35.61 1.64
CA GLY A 607 -12.03 -34.53 1.15
C GLY A 607 -12.53 -33.60 2.24
N ASP A 608 -11.95 -33.65 3.47
CA ASP A 608 -12.37 -32.86 4.61
C ASP A 608 -11.20 -32.00 5.14
N ALA A 609 -11.00 -30.82 4.55
CA ALA A 609 -10.00 -29.86 5.00
C ALA A 609 -10.42 -29.06 6.23
N ASP A 610 -11.69 -29.16 6.67
CA ASP A 610 -12.26 -28.34 7.73
C ASP A 610 -12.25 -29.06 9.10
N ASP A 611 -12.17 -30.40 9.15
CA ASP A 611 -12.02 -31.15 10.41
C ASP A 611 -10.56 -31.10 10.89
N PRO A 612 -10.25 -30.43 12.01
CA PRO A 612 -8.89 -30.33 12.54
C PRO A 612 -8.29 -31.69 12.95
N LYS A 613 -9.09 -32.75 13.01
CA LYS A 613 -8.64 -34.12 13.28
C LYS A 613 -8.43 -34.93 12.00
N SER A 614 -8.88 -34.46 10.84
CA SER A 614 -8.66 -35.08 9.56
C SER A 614 -7.49 -34.46 8.84
N ARG A 615 -6.28 -34.95 9.14
CA ARG A 615 -5.03 -34.50 8.48
C ARG A 615 -3.96 -35.57 8.58
N TRP A 616 -2.98 -35.50 7.71
CA TRP A 616 -1.68 -36.15 7.94
C TRP A 616 -0.77 -35.23 8.73
N SER A 617 -0.03 -35.81 9.69
CA SER A 617 1.06 -35.14 10.42
C SER A 617 2.25 -36.09 10.55
N SER A 618 3.44 -35.63 10.14
CA SER A 618 4.67 -36.41 10.27
C SER A 618 5.26 -36.29 11.66
N ILE A 619 6.24 -37.13 12.01
CA ILE A 619 6.99 -36.97 13.25
C ILE A 619 7.74 -35.62 13.24
N GLY A 620 7.88 -35.04 14.44
CA GLY A 620 8.58 -33.77 14.62
C GLY A 620 10.09 -33.84 14.48
N GLY A 621 10.73 -32.70 14.36
CA GLY A 621 12.16 -32.53 14.55
C GLY A 621 13.06 -32.78 13.34
N ARG A 622 12.54 -33.12 12.15
CA ARG A 622 13.36 -33.35 10.96
C ARG A 622 12.67 -32.92 9.65
N ASP A 623 13.47 -32.52 8.67
CA ASP A 623 13.06 -32.28 7.29
C ASP A 623 13.16 -33.59 6.46
N GLY A 624 12.61 -33.58 5.24
CA GLY A 624 12.61 -34.74 4.37
C GLY A 624 11.42 -35.71 4.57
N GLU A 625 10.46 -35.35 5.42
CA GLU A 625 9.22 -36.12 5.57
C GLU A 625 8.35 -36.01 4.33
N SER A 626 7.68 -37.12 3.96
CA SER A 626 6.97 -37.19 2.70
C SER A 626 5.61 -37.88 2.81
N ILE A 627 4.69 -37.49 1.94
CA ILE A 627 3.43 -38.18 1.66
C ILE A 627 3.38 -38.58 0.20
N THR A 628 2.95 -39.78 -0.08
CA THR A 628 2.88 -40.36 -1.44
C THR A 628 1.45 -40.78 -1.74
N LEU A 629 0.92 -40.34 -2.89
CA LEU A 629 -0.36 -40.72 -3.46
C LEU A 629 -0.10 -41.71 -4.61
N GLU A 630 -0.78 -42.85 -4.62
CA GLU A 630 -0.76 -43.82 -5.69
C GLU A 630 -2.17 -43.89 -6.32
N PHE A 631 -2.26 -43.51 -7.60
CA PHE A 631 -3.52 -43.45 -8.32
C PHE A 631 -3.97 -44.84 -8.79
N ALA A 632 -5.27 -45.09 -8.76
CA ALA A 632 -5.85 -46.37 -9.23
C ALA A 632 -5.55 -46.67 -10.70
N LYS A 633 -5.31 -45.65 -11.49
CA LYS A 633 -4.88 -45.68 -12.91
C LYS A 633 -4.07 -44.45 -13.24
N PRO A 634 -3.25 -44.45 -14.30
CA PRO A 634 -2.51 -43.28 -14.73
C PRO A 634 -3.43 -42.07 -14.94
N GLN A 635 -3.02 -40.90 -14.43
CA GLN A 635 -3.79 -39.64 -14.50
C GLN A 635 -2.97 -38.56 -15.23
N ASP A 636 -3.65 -37.78 -16.05
CA ASP A 636 -3.12 -36.50 -16.48
C ASP A 636 -3.47 -35.47 -15.39
N LEU A 637 -2.52 -34.62 -14.99
CA LEU A 637 -2.72 -33.65 -13.90
C LEU A 637 -2.44 -32.23 -14.40
N VAL A 638 -3.32 -31.29 -14.06
CA VAL A 638 -3.20 -29.88 -14.46
C VAL A 638 -3.08 -28.92 -13.27
N LYS A 639 -3.42 -29.37 -12.06
CA LYS A 639 -3.37 -28.54 -10.84
C LYS A 639 -3.18 -29.39 -9.59
N LEU A 640 -2.41 -28.87 -8.63
CA LEU A 640 -2.36 -29.35 -7.25
C LEU A 640 -2.91 -28.26 -6.31
N ARG A 641 -3.61 -28.69 -5.25
CA ARG A 641 -3.98 -27.86 -4.12
C ARG A 641 -3.60 -28.56 -2.83
N LEU A 642 -3.03 -27.82 -1.91
CA LEU A 642 -2.51 -28.33 -0.64
C LEU A 642 -3.12 -27.49 0.49
N ALA A 643 -3.91 -28.11 1.35
CA ALA A 643 -4.46 -27.47 2.55
C ALA A 643 -3.48 -27.68 3.71
N TRP A 644 -2.64 -26.68 4.00
CA TRP A 644 -1.63 -26.74 5.03
C TRP A 644 -2.19 -26.39 6.42
N GLU A 645 -1.69 -27.05 7.44
CA GLU A 645 -1.85 -26.67 8.86
C GLU A 645 -0.69 -25.75 9.27
N GLY A 646 -0.73 -25.16 10.46
CA GLY A 646 0.31 -24.25 10.96
C GLY A 646 1.74 -24.80 10.91
N ALA A 647 1.89 -26.11 11.15
CA ALA A 647 3.17 -26.82 10.99
C ALA A 647 3.36 -27.30 9.54
N HIS A 648 3.43 -26.40 8.59
CA HIS A 648 3.54 -26.70 7.15
C HIS A 648 4.98 -26.80 6.64
N ALA A 649 5.13 -27.32 5.42
CA ALA A 649 6.39 -27.18 4.68
C ALA A 649 6.50 -25.80 4.03
N THR A 650 7.56 -25.05 4.35
CA THR A 650 7.87 -23.77 3.70
C THR A 650 8.59 -23.93 2.37
N ALA A 651 9.23 -25.08 2.16
CA ALA A 651 9.77 -25.52 0.88
C ALA A 651 9.53 -27.02 0.73
N TYR A 652 9.13 -27.45 -0.47
CA TYR A 652 8.87 -28.86 -0.77
C TYR A 652 9.07 -29.18 -2.24
N THR A 653 9.33 -30.45 -2.49
CA THR A 653 9.44 -31.04 -3.82
C THR A 653 8.27 -31.95 -4.08
N VAL A 654 7.73 -31.92 -5.28
CA VAL A 654 6.73 -32.89 -5.75
C VAL A 654 7.33 -33.70 -6.87
N THR A 655 7.48 -35.00 -6.65
CA THR A 655 7.98 -35.98 -7.65
C THR A 655 6.80 -36.72 -8.28
N TYR A 656 6.78 -36.82 -9.60
CA TYR A 656 5.75 -37.51 -10.38
C TYR A 656 6.36 -38.74 -11.03
N SER A 657 5.83 -39.93 -10.73
CA SER A 657 6.19 -41.15 -11.44
C SER A 657 5.17 -41.40 -12.56
N HIS A 658 5.66 -41.61 -13.78
CA HIS A 658 4.82 -41.73 -14.98
C HIS A 658 4.66 -43.21 -15.40
N ALA A 659 3.53 -43.51 -16.04
CA ALA A 659 3.30 -44.87 -16.59
C ALA A 659 4.31 -45.21 -17.68
N ASN A 660 4.78 -44.21 -18.42
CA ASN A 660 5.76 -44.32 -19.50
C ASN A 660 6.73 -43.16 -19.42
N GLY A 661 7.97 -43.40 -19.07
CA GLY A 661 9.00 -42.38 -19.01
C GLY A 661 9.65 -42.24 -17.63
N PRO A 662 10.67 -41.38 -17.52
CA PRO A 662 11.36 -41.13 -16.26
C PRO A 662 10.48 -40.30 -15.32
N ASP A 663 10.78 -40.37 -14.02
CA ASP A 663 10.19 -39.49 -13.03
C ASP A 663 10.54 -38.03 -13.31
N THR A 664 9.62 -37.12 -13.04
CA THR A 664 9.81 -35.66 -13.12
C THR A 664 9.60 -35.01 -11.76
N GLU A 665 10.09 -33.80 -11.58
CA GLU A 665 10.11 -33.11 -10.28
C GLU A 665 9.82 -31.62 -10.43
N ASP A 666 8.92 -31.10 -9.59
CA ASP A 666 8.68 -29.66 -9.41
C ASP A 666 9.06 -29.25 -7.98
N LYS A 667 9.64 -28.03 -7.84
CA LYS A 667 10.02 -27.46 -6.54
C LYS A 667 9.17 -26.23 -6.24
N PHE A 668 8.63 -26.20 -5.02
CA PHE A 668 7.74 -25.14 -4.59
C PHE A 668 8.20 -24.55 -3.25
N THR A 669 7.88 -23.27 -3.06
CA THR A 669 7.97 -22.59 -1.76
C THR A 669 6.60 -22.07 -1.34
N TYR A 670 6.34 -22.04 -0.05
CA TYR A 670 5.07 -21.58 0.50
C TYR A 670 5.31 -20.77 1.78
N SER A 671 4.78 -19.55 1.82
CA SER A 671 4.90 -18.60 2.94
C SER A 671 3.55 -18.37 3.66
N GLY A 672 2.72 -19.42 3.74
CA GLY A 672 1.42 -19.34 4.38
C GLY A 672 1.47 -19.06 5.88
N SER A 673 0.33 -18.70 6.47
CA SER A 673 0.22 -18.40 7.90
C SER A 673 0.34 -19.66 8.76
N GLN A 674 0.82 -19.50 10.00
CA GLN A 674 0.84 -20.54 11.03
C GLN A 674 -0.55 -20.67 11.70
N SER A 675 -1.61 -20.78 10.89
CA SER A 675 -2.99 -20.96 11.36
C SER A 675 -3.24 -22.41 11.79
N LYS A 676 -4.16 -22.59 12.72
CA LYS A 676 -4.71 -23.93 13.02
C LYS A 676 -5.78 -24.35 12.01
N ASP A 677 -6.28 -23.41 11.21
CA ASP A 677 -7.23 -23.66 10.14
C ASP A 677 -6.46 -23.91 8.83
N ALA A 678 -7.07 -24.61 7.89
CA ALA A 678 -6.47 -24.93 6.60
C ALA A 678 -6.09 -23.68 5.82
N THR A 679 -4.84 -23.60 5.37
CA THR A 679 -4.37 -22.58 4.44
C THR A 679 -3.95 -23.20 3.11
N TRP A 680 -4.43 -22.65 2.00
CA TRP A 680 -4.30 -23.29 0.69
C TRP A 680 -3.09 -22.79 -0.11
N ALA A 681 -2.28 -23.75 -0.61
CA ALA A 681 -1.31 -23.53 -1.67
C ALA A 681 -1.83 -24.13 -2.98
N GLU A 682 -1.77 -23.38 -4.07
CA GLU A 682 -2.25 -23.82 -5.39
C GLU A 682 -1.12 -23.77 -6.42
N HIS A 683 -0.98 -24.83 -7.21
CA HIS A 683 0.06 -24.96 -8.23
C HIS A 683 -0.53 -25.44 -9.55
N ALA A 684 -0.40 -24.63 -10.60
CA ALA A 684 -0.65 -25.07 -11.95
C ALA A 684 0.50 -25.98 -12.41
N ILE A 685 0.17 -27.15 -12.90
CA ILE A 685 1.13 -28.17 -13.38
C ILE A 685 0.68 -28.70 -14.76
N ASN A 686 1.53 -29.45 -15.44
CA ASN A 686 1.19 -30.12 -16.70
C ASN A 686 1.88 -31.47 -16.78
N GLN A 687 1.39 -32.43 -16.02
CA GLN A 687 1.99 -33.77 -15.92
C GLN A 687 1.09 -34.80 -16.58
N LYS A 688 1.66 -35.72 -17.35
CA LYS A 688 0.94 -36.72 -18.14
C LYS A 688 1.15 -38.14 -17.61
N ALA A 689 0.07 -38.94 -17.63
CA ALA A 689 0.08 -40.37 -17.28
C ALA A 689 0.78 -40.65 -15.92
N VAL A 690 0.52 -39.82 -14.92
CA VAL A 690 1.07 -39.92 -13.56
C VAL A 690 0.44 -41.12 -12.85
N THR A 691 1.26 -42.01 -12.34
CA THR A 691 0.84 -43.19 -11.54
C THR A 691 1.00 -42.96 -10.06
N LYS A 692 2.02 -42.19 -9.69
CA LYS A 692 2.36 -41.87 -8.30
C LYS A 692 2.82 -40.43 -8.18
N LEU A 693 2.50 -39.80 -7.07
CA LEU A 693 2.85 -38.42 -6.73
C LEU A 693 3.38 -38.40 -5.30
N THR A 694 4.63 -37.95 -5.11
CA THR A 694 5.28 -37.87 -3.78
C THR A 694 5.61 -36.41 -3.46
N LEU A 695 5.04 -35.86 -2.41
CA LEU A 695 5.40 -34.58 -1.82
C LEU A 695 6.42 -34.81 -0.71
N THR A 696 7.57 -34.18 -0.79
CA THR A 696 8.64 -34.21 0.22
C THR A 696 8.90 -32.81 0.74
N GLY A 697 8.69 -32.58 2.04
CA GLY A 697 8.96 -31.29 2.67
C GLY A 697 10.47 -31.11 2.93
N THR A 698 11.07 -30.10 2.33
CA THR A 698 12.52 -29.81 2.43
C THR A 698 12.86 -28.77 3.49
N ALA A 699 11.87 -27.99 3.94
CA ALA A 699 11.98 -27.04 5.05
C ALA A 699 10.64 -26.91 5.76
N ARG A 700 10.65 -26.67 7.07
CA ARG A 700 9.46 -26.59 7.93
C ARG A 700 9.21 -25.19 8.49
N SER A 701 7.95 -24.83 8.69
CA SER A 701 7.53 -23.56 9.30
C SER A 701 7.80 -23.49 10.81
N LEU A 702 7.66 -24.62 11.52
CA LEU A 702 7.81 -24.71 12.97
C LEU A 702 8.80 -25.84 13.35
N GLN A 703 9.97 -25.49 13.86
CA GLN A 703 11.10 -26.42 14.10
C GLN A 703 10.81 -27.63 15.02
N PRO A 704 10.10 -27.55 16.15
CA PRO A 704 9.85 -28.71 16.99
C PRO A 704 8.79 -29.68 16.43
N TYR A 705 7.96 -29.21 15.48
CA TYR A 705 6.87 -30.00 14.90
C TYR A 705 7.29 -30.69 13.60
N GLY A 706 6.48 -31.62 13.10
CA GLY A 706 6.60 -32.22 11.80
C GLY A 706 5.99 -31.38 10.70
N ILE A 707 5.59 -32.02 9.60
CA ILE A 707 4.84 -31.43 8.50
C ILE A 707 3.39 -31.91 8.62
N SER A 708 2.43 -31.00 8.59
CA SER A 708 1.01 -31.29 8.75
C SER A 708 0.20 -30.74 7.59
N LEU A 709 -0.64 -31.61 6.97
CA LEU A 709 -1.41 -31.35 5.79
C LEU A 709 -2.85 -31.87 5.98
N PHE A 710 -3.82 -30.96 5.90
CA PHE A 710 -5.25 -31.32 6.00
C PHE A 710 -5.71 -32.05 4.75
N GLU A 711 -5.40 -31.50 3.55
CA GLU A 711 -5.87 -32.10 2.30
C GLU A 711 -4.81 -31.94 1.20
N PHE A 712 -4.68 -32.99 0.37
CA PHE A 712 -3.84 -33.05 -0.80
C PHE A 712 -4.70 -33.36 -2.03
N GLU A 713 -4.98 -32.32 -2.82
CA GLU A 713 -5.82 -32.45 -4.00
C GLU A 713 -4.98 -32.46 -5.28
N ALA A 714 -5.34 -33.28 -6.24
CA ALA A 714 -4.75 -33.33 -7.58
C ALA A 714 -5.86 -33.38 -8.62
N TYR A 715 -5.85 -32.44 -9.56
CA TYR A 715 -6.93 -32.28 -10.51
C TYR A 715 -6.55 -32.79 -11.91
N ALA A 716 -7.38 -33.67 -12.45
CA ALA A 716 -7.31 -34.07 -13.85
C ALA A 716 -7.78 -32.91 -14.76
N PRO A 717 -7.39 -32.88 -16.07
CA PRO A 717 -7.91 -31.90 -17.00
C PRO A 717 -9.43 -32.07 -17.17
N GLY A 718 -10.13 -30.93 -17.13
CA GLY A 718 -11.54 -30.82 -17.48
C GLY A 718 -11.76 -30.65 -18.98
N GLY A 719 -12.95 -30.18 -19.36
CA GLY A 719 -13.22 -29.75 -20.75
C GLY A 719 -12.56 -28.40 -21.09
N PRO A 720 -12.59 -27.99 -22.37
CA PRO A 720 -12.09 -26.68 -22.78
C PRO A 720 -12.76 -25.56 -21.97
N VAL A 721 -11.97 -24.59 -21.50
CA VAL A 721 -12.50 -23.41 -20.82
C VAL A 721 -13.35 -22.64 -21.83
N LYS A 722 -14.63 -22.48 -21.53
CA LYS A 722 -15.51 -21.67 -22.36
C LYS A 722 -15.11 -20.20 -22.24
N ALA A 723 -14.67 -19.59 -23.34
CA ALA A 723 -14.45 -18.17 -23.39
C ALA A 723 -15.75 -17.42 -23.03
N PRO A 724 -15.67 -16.20 -22.46
CA PRO A 724 -16.83 -15.33 -22.39
C PRO A 724 -17.49 -15.21 -23.75
N ALA A 725 -18.83 -15.14 -23.80
CA ALA A 725 -19.55 -15.05 -25.04
C ALA A 725 -19.14 -13.79 -25.81
N ALA A 726 -18.87 -13.96 -27.10
CA ALA A 726 -18.73 -12.84 -28.01
C ALA A 726 -20.13 -12.46 -28.57
N GLU A 727 -20.38 -11.16 -28.64
CA GLU A 727 -21.64 -10.63 -29.18
C GLU A 727 -21.42 -10.03 -30.57
N LEU A 728 -22.39 -10.25 -31.46
CA LEU A 728 -22.45 -9.61 -32.76
C LEU A 728 -23.65 -8.67 -32.83
N GLY A 729 -23.35 -7.39 -33.08
CA GLY A 729 -24.39 -6.38 -33.39
C GLY A 729 -24.97 -6.53 -34.80
N ASN A 730 -26.12 -5.87 -35.02
CA ASN A 730 -26.87 -5.93 -36.28
C ASN A 730 -26.12 -5.43 -37.54
N GLU A 731 -24.97 -4.76 -37.31
CA GLU A 731 -24.13 -4.18 -38.40
C GLU A 731 -22.81 -4.95 -38.61
N GLY A 732 -22.69 -6.17 -38.05
CA GLY A 732 -21.49 -6.99 -38.19
C GLY A 732 -20.40 -6.69 -37.20
N ASN A 733 -20.69 -5.91 -36.18
CA ASN A 733 -19.70 -5.53 -35.16
C ASN A 733 -19.59 -6.60 -34.07
N LEU A 734 -18.41 -7.22 -33.95
CA LEU A 734 -18.05 -8.11 -32.86
C LEU A 734 -17.74 -7.27 -31.63
N GLN A 735 -18.22 -7.72 -30.47
CA GLN A 735 -17.82 -7.22 -29.15
C GLN A 735 -17.50 -8.40 -28.24
N TRP A 736 -16.39 -8.28 -27.53
CA TRP A 736 -15.96 -9.26 -26.54
C TRP A 736 -15.20 -8.57 -25.42
N SER A 737 -15.34 -9.10 -24.20
CA SER A 737 -14.56 -8.71 -23.04
C SER A 737 -14.19 -9.96 -22.23
N GLY A 738 -12.93 -10.03 -21.80
CA GLY A 738 -12.43 -11.14 -21.01
C GLY A 738 -11.06 -10.83 -20.42
N THR A 739 -10.52 -11.76 -19.65
CA THR A 739 -9.20 -11.65 -19.02
C THR A 739 -8.26 -12.64 -19.69
N LEU A 740 -7.07 -12.19 -20.09
CA LEU A 740 -6.02 -13.01 -20.70
C LEU A 740 -4.77 -13.00 -19.81
N ALA A 741 -4.24 -14.18 -19.49
CA ALA A 741 -2.93 -14.34 -18.87
C ALA A 741 -1.80 -13.96 -19.86
N PRO A 742 -0.54 -13.76 -19.40
CA PRO A 742 0.61 -13.58 -20.27
C PRO A 742 0.66 -14.66 -21.36
N GLU A 743 0.90 -14.25 -22.61
CA GLU A 743 0.98 -15.11 -23.79
C GLU A 743 -0.33 -15.85 -24.14
N GLN A 744 -1.38 -15.73 -23.36
CA GLN A 744 -2.72 -16.26 -23.66
C GLN A 744 -3.39 -15.45 -24.75
N SER A 745 -4.18 -16.10 -25.60
CA SER A 745 -4.96 -15.43 -26.65
C SER A 745 -6.43 -15.87 -26.65
N VAL A 746 -7.25 -15.05 -27.29
CA VAL A 746 -8.62 -15.40 -27.68
C VAL A 746 -8.72 -15.39 -29.19
N ALA A 747 -9.22 -16.47 -29.75
CA ALA A 747 -9.49 -16.61 -31.18
C ALA A 747 -10.99 -16.50 -31.43
N PHE A 748 -11.35 -15.78 -32.49
CA PHE A 748 -12.74 -15.57 -32.92
C PHE A 748 -12.94 -16.08 -34.34
N SER A 749 -14.16 -16.57 -34.62
CA SER A 749 -14.66 -16.84 -35.95
C SER A 749 -16.12 -16.43 -36.06
N TRP A 750 -16.48 -15.70 -37.13
CA TRP A 750 -17.85 -15.28 -37.40
C TRP A 750 -18.08 -15.04 -38.86
N ASP A 751 -19.34 -15.13 -39.30
CA ASP A 751 -19.76 -14.91 -40.65
C ASP A 751 -20.50 -13.57 -40.78
N GLY A 752 -20.24 -12.88 -41.89
CA GLY A 752 -21.00 -11.73 -42.36
C GLY A 752 -21.51 -11.94 -43.76
N VAL A 753 -22.51 -11.18 -44.16
CA VAL A 753 -23.06 -11.18 -45.53
C VAL A 753 -22.95 -9.77 -46.08
N VAL A 754 -22.42 -9.64 -47.29
CA VAL A 754 -22.35 -8.35 -47.98
C VAL A 754 -23.79 -7.85 -48.20
N LYS A 755 -24.06 -6.56 -47.86
CA LYS A 755 -25.38 -5.94 -48.05
C LYS A 755 -25.77 -5.96 -49.53
N ASP A 756 -27.06 -6.21 -49.81
CA ASP A 756 -27.58 -6.29 -51.20
C ASP A 756 -27.44 -4.98 -51.97
N ASP A 757 -27.33 -3.85 -51.28
CA ASP A 757 -27.15 -2.51 -51.84
C ASP A 757 -25.70 -2.00 -51.81
N ALA A 758 -24.75 -2.85 -51.44
CA ALA A 758 -23.36 -2.48 -51.32
C ALA A 758 -22.75 -2.09 -52.68
N THR A 759 -22.40 -0.81 -52.84
CA THR A 759 -21.79 -0.24 -54.06
C THR A 759 -20.35 0.27 -53.81
N ALA A 760 -19.83 0.10 -52.59
CA ALA A 760 -18.52 0.56 -52.17
C ALA A 760 -17.74 -0.57 -51.48
N GLN A 761 -16.51 -0.30 -51.14
CA GLN A 761 -15.65 -1.23 -50.40
C GLN A 761 -16.33 -1.77 -49.12
N VAL A 762 -16.16 -3.06 -48.90
CA VAL A 762 -16.57 -3.72 -47.65
C VAL A 762 -15.37 -3.80 -46.75
N THR A 763 -15.40 -3.11 -45.59
CA THR A 763 -14.26 -2.98 -44.70
C THR A 763 -14.65 -3.44 -43.30
N THR A 764 -13.79 -4.22 -42.68
CA THR A 764 -13.91 -4.57 -41.25
C THR A 764 -12.60 -4.21 -40.56
N GLN A 765 -12.68 -3.45 -39.45
CA GLN A 765 -11.56 -3.08 -38.60
C GLN A 765 -11.72 -3.80 -37.26
N LEU A 766 -10.62 -4.33 -36.75
CA LEU A 766 -10.53 -4.91 -35.40
C LEU A 766 -9.73 -3.96 -34.52
N VAL A 767 -10.28 -3.64 -33.35
CA VAL A 767 -9.60 -2.87 -32.31
C VAL A 767 -9.57 -3.74 -31.06
N SER A 768 -8.37 -4.00 -30.53
CA SER A 768 -8.19 -4.65 -29.23
C SER A 768 -7.63 -3.64 -28.24
N THR A 769 -8.18 -3.63 -27.02
CA THR A 769 -7.73 -2.77 -25.95
C THR A 769 -7.43 -3.64 -24.74
N ALA A 770 -6.19 -3.61 -24.24
CA ALA A 770 -5.82 -4.22 -22.97
C ALA A 770 -5.91 -3.19 -21.86
N VAL A 771 -6.48 -3.61 -20.76
CA VAL A 771 -6.72 -2.76 -19.58
C VAL A 771 -6.10 -3.42 -18.38
N TYR A 772 -5.36 -2.66 -17.56
CA TYR A 772 -4.79 -3.18 -16.33
C TYR A 772 -5.68 -2.83 -15.14
N ALA A 773 -6.15 -3.84 -14.42
CA ALA A 773 -6.92 -3.68 -13.19
C ALA A 773 -6.02 -4.02 -11.99
N LEU A 774 -5.73 -3.03 -11.16
CA LEU A 774 -4.87 -3.16 -9.98
C LEU A 774 -5.51 -3.97 -8.83
N LYS A 775 -6.81 -4.25 -8.88
CA LYS A 775 -7.51 -5.12 -7.91
C LYS A 775 -8.56 -5.97 -8.61
N PRO A 776 -8.33 -7.27 -8.84
CA PRO A 776 -9.40 -8.20 -9.16
C PRO A 776 -10.40 -8.27 -8.00
N GLY A 777 -11.69 -8.05 -8.25
CA GLY A 777 -12.74 -8.25 -7.25
C GLY A 777 -13.10 -7.05 -6.37
N ALA A 778 -12.57 -5.85 -6.61
CA ALA A 778 -13.07 -4.66 -5.91
C ALA A 778 -14.55 -4.40 -6.27
N PRO A 779 -15.44 -4.12 -5.30
CA PRO A 779 -16.82 -3.81 -5.60
C PRO A 779 -16.92 -2.60 -6.53
N SER A 780 -17.88 -2.63 -7.43
CA SER A 780 -18.11 -1.80 -8.61
C SER A 780 -18.37 -0.31 -8.34
N VAL A 781 -17.51 0.37 -7.59
CA VAL A 781 -17.47 1.83 -7.54
C VAL A 781 -16.09 2.24 -7.99
N ALA A 782 -16.01 2.71 -9.23
CA ALA A 782 -14.80 3.00 -9.99
C ALA A 782 -13.97 1.73 -10.31
N LYS A 783 -14.24 1.11 -11.46
CA LYS A 783 -13.29 0.19 -12.09
C LYS A 783 -12.02 0.96 -12.37
N SER A 784 -10.97 0.59 -11.64
CA SER A 784 -9.63 1.08 -11.88
C SER A 784 -9.05 0.33 -13.07
N GLU A 785 -9.23 0.84 -14.28
CA GLU A 785 -8.76 0.23 -15.52
C GLU A 785 -7.74 1.14 -16.19
N LEU A 786 -6.53 0.64 -16.43
CA LEU A 786 -5.51 1.33 -17.22
C LEU A 786 -5.67 0.95 -18.68
N LYS A 787 -6.16 1.88 -19.52
CA LYS A 787 -6.19 1.70 -20.98
C LYS A 787 -4.79 1.95 -21.52
N VAL A 788 -4.13 0.89 -22.04
CA VAL A 788 -2.70 0.95 -22.36
C VAL A 788 -2.39 0.74 -23.84
N ALA A 789 -3.23 0.00 -24.59
CA ALA A 789 -2.99 -0.24 -26.00
C ALA A 789 -4.27 -0.40 -26.80
N GLU A 790 -4.33 0.21 -27.96
CA GLU A 790 -5.28 -0.06 -29.04
C GLU A 790 -4.48 -0.52 -30.27
N THR A 791 -4.80 -1.71 -30.80
CA THR A 791 -4.17 -2.20 -32.03
C THR A 791 -5.23 -2.34 -33.11
N PRO A 792 -5.29 -1.43 -34.08
CA PRO A 792 -6.20 -1.52 -35.21
C PRO A 792 -5.71 -2.56 -36.20
N GLN A 793 -6.61 -3.41 -36.67
CA GLN A 793 -6.41 -4.32 -37.80
C GLN A 793 -7.58 -4.17 -38.77
N SER A 794 -7.35 -4.29 -40.05
CA SER A 794 -8.40 -4.15 -41.06
C SER A 794 -8.31 -5.21 -42.17
N ALA A 795 -9.45 -5.74 -42.57
CA ALA A 795 -9.63 -6.55 -43.76
C ALA A 795 -10.64 -5.84 -44.67
N THR A 796 -10.27 -5.70 -45.92
CA THR A 796 -11.09 -5.01 -46.93
C THR A 796 -11.34 -5.94 -48.11
N VAL A 797 -12.60 -6.14 -48.48
CA VAL A 797 -13.01 -6.87 -49.67
C VAL A 797 -13.66 -5.90 -50.66
N LYS A 798 -13.41 -6.04 -51.97
CA LYS A 798 -13.91 -5.14 -52.99
C LYS A 798 -15.35 -5.50 -53.37
N ALA A 799 -16.24 -4.50 -53.43
CA ALA A 799 -17.57 -4.68 -54.11
C ALA A 799 -17.37 -4.92 -55.58
N PRO A 800 -18.28 -5.63 -56.27
CA PRO A 800 -18.19 -5.87 -57.70
C PRO A 800 -18.26 -4.54 -58.48
N THR A 801 -17.33 -4.34 -59.40
CA THR A 801 -17.46 -3.26 -60.41
C THR A 801 -18.73 -3.49 -61.19
N GLY A 802 -19.71 -2.60 -61.05
CA GLY A 802 -21.05 -2.69 -61.57
C GLY A 802 -21.12 -3.11 -63.03
N ALA A 803 -22.05 -4.02 -63.32
CA ALA A 803 -22.44 -4.35 -64.66
C ALA A 803 -22.91 -3.08 -65.36
N THR A 804 -22.29 -2.77 -66.53
CA THR A 804 -22.69 -1.71 -67.41
C THR A 804 -24.16 -1.95 -67.81
N GLN A 805 -25.07 -1.09 -67.37
CA GLN A 805 -26.41 -1.06 -67.90
C GLN A 805 -26.30 -0.64 -69.43
N PRO A 806 -27.07 -1.34 -70.31
CA PRO A 806 -27.09 -0.93 -71.69
C PRO A 806 -27.71 0.47 -71.81
N ALA A 807 -27.07 1.38 -72.62
CA ALA A 807 -27.48 2.70 -72.84
C ALA A 807 -28.90 2.72 -73.46
N ARG A 808 -29.89 3.25 -72.73
CA ARG A 808 -31.16 3.65 -73.33
C ARG A 808 -30.93 4.99 -74.05
N THR A 809 -30.96 4.97 -75.41
CA THR A 809 -31.08 6.11 -76.29
C THR A 809 -32.46 6.76 -76.12
N PHE A 810 -32.50 8.01 -75.69
CA PHE A 810 -33.66 8.91 -75.82
C PHE A 810 -33.41 9.90 -76.99
N PRO A 811 -34.44 10.20 -77.76
CA PRO A 811 -34.25 11.12 -78.90
C PRO A 811 -34.23 12.55 -78.41
N THR A 812 -33.41 13.37 -79.14
CA THR A 812 -33.28 14.83 -79.02
C THR A 812 -34.54 15.50 -79.54
N PRO A 813 -35.03 16.59 -78.92
CA PRO A 813 -35.80 17.62 -79.61
C PRO A 813 -35.06 18.99 -79.61
N GLY A 814 -35.34 19.69 -80.69
CA GLY A 814 -34.63 20.88 -81.09
C GLY A 814 -34.97 22.17 -80.37
N THR A 815 -34.12 23.06 -80.76
CA THR A 815 -34.00 24.51 -80.73
C THR A 815 -35.17 25.38 -80.29
N ASP A 816 -34.93 26.23 -79.22
CA ASP A 816 -34.93 27.69 -79.17
C ASP A 816 -36.24 28.52 -79.34
N PRO A 817 -36.34 29.83 -79.00
CA PRO A 817 -35.76 30.58 -77.88
C PRO A 817 -36.83 31.41 -77.10
N THR A 818 -36.57 32.04 -76.03
CA THR A 818 -36.76 33.44 -75.63
C THR A 818 -36.77 33.63 -74.09
N SER A 819 -35.90 34.47 -73.68
CA SER A 819 -35.86 35.17 -72.33
C SER A 819 -36.97 36.26 -72.36
N PRO A 820 -37.35 36.91 -71.22
CA PRO A 820 -36.58 37.30 -70.06
C PRO A 820 -37.41 37.40 -68.72
N GLY A 821 -36.69 37.61 -67.59
CA GLY A 821 -37.37 38.21 -66.48
C GLY A 821 -36.77 37.81 -65.06
N LYS A 822 -35.75 38.53 -64.60
CA LYS A 822 -35.46 38.66 -63.20
C LYS A 822 -36.50 39.51 -62.49
N PRO A 823 -36.75 39.30 -61.10
CA PRO A 823 -35.87 39.90 -60.11
C PRO A 823 -35.76 39.19 -58.71
N LYS A 824 -34.61 39.49 -58.16
CA LYS A 824 -34.30 39.87 -56.82
C LYS A 824 -34.72 39.00 -55.56
N LEU A 825 -33.67 38.47 -54.94
CA LEU A 825 -33.23 38.57 -53.49
C LEU A 825 -34.26 38.47 -52.36
N LYS A 826 -34.03 37.50 -51.51
CA LYS A 826 -33.73 37.77 -50.09
C LYS A 826 -32.91 36.65 -49.47
N ARG A 827 -31.84 37.06 -48.83
CA ARG A 827 -31.00 36.30 -47.87
C ARG A 827 -31.81 35.84 -46.67
N LEU A 828 -31.48 34.68 -46.12
CA LEU A 828 -31.34 34.44 -44.68
C LEU A 828 -30.54 33.13 -44.55
N SER A 829 -29.39 33.31 -44.20
CA SER A 829 -28.46 32.90 -43.15
C SER A 829 -28.82 31.60 -42.37
N ASN A 830 -27.86 30.72 -42.46
CA ASN A 830 -27.20 29.99 -41.39
C ASN A 830 -28.08 29.16 -40.40
N THR A 831 -27.77 27.94 -40.21
CA THR A 831 -26.69 27.44 -39.35
C THR A 831 -26.63 25.94 -39.47
N GLY A 832 -25.46 25.42 -39.77
CA GLY A 832 -25.16 24.02 -39.58
C GLY A 832 -24.86 23.74 -38.10
N SER A 833 -25.16 22.57 -37.65
CA SER A 833 -24.41 21.98 -36.56
C SER A 833 -24.54 20.48 -36.63
N SER A 834 -23.41 19.87 -36.82
CA SER A 834 -23.15 18.47 -36.56
C SER A 834 -23.19 18.27 -35.08
N ALA A 835 -24.07 17.45 -34.57
CA ALA A 835 -24.08 16.97 -33.20
C ALA A 835 -23.57 15.54 -33.14
N ALA A 836 -22.50 15.37 -32.39
CA ALA A 836 -21.96 14.11 -32.03
C ALA A 836 -22.92 13.35 -31.10
N PHE A 837 -23.09 12.10 -31.38
CA PHE A 837 -23.77 11.17 -30.47
C PHE A 837 -22.78 10.70 -29.40
N MET A 838 -23.03 11.06 -28.13
CA MET A 838 -22.72 10.29 -26.96
C MET A 838 -24.06 10.01 -26.27
N GLY A 839 -24.45 8.77 -26.22
CA GLY A 839 -25.65 8.29 -25.53
C GLY A 839 -25.29 7.12 -24.64
N LEU A 840 -25.32 7.37 -23.39
CA LEU A 840 -26.19 6.79 -22.37
C LEU A 840 -26.39 5.27 -22.41
N LEU A 841 -25.98 4.65 -21.31
CA LEU A 841 -26.72 3.56 -20.68
C LEU A 841 -26.63 3.72 -19.16
N ALA A 842 -27.63 4.40 -18.63
CA ALA A 842 -28.08 4.29 -17.23
C ALA A 842 -29.60 4.12 -17.25
N LEU A 843 -30.04 2.96 -16.84
CA LEU A 843 -31.43 2.65 -16.42
C LEU A 843 -31.29 1.30 -15.73
N GLY A 844 -31.68 1.03 -14.53
CA GLY A 844 -32.76 1.55 -13.74
C GLY A 844 -33.33 0.39 -12.99
N LEU A 845 -33.58 0.53 -11.75
CA LEU A 845 -34.57 -0.28 -11.03
C LEU A 845 -34.96 0.51 -9.78
N LEU A 846 -36.08 1.19 -9.92
CA LEU A 846 -36.92 1.67 -8.86
C LEU A 846 -37.79 0.50 -8.39
N GLY A 847 -37.70 0.16 -7.12
CA GLY A 847 -38.63 -0.72 -6.42
C GLY A 847 -39.12 -0.05 -5.14
N ALA A 848 -40.38 0.27 -5.12
CA ALA A 848 -41.12 0.91 -4.04
C ALA A 848 -41.18 0.03 -2.79
N GLY A 849 -41.21 0.66 -1.62
CA GLY A 849 -41.49 -0.02 -0.35
C GLY A 849 -41.75 0.96 0.81
N THR A 850 -42.93 1.44 0.88
CA THR A 850 -43.81 1.85 2.03
C THR A 850 -43.15 2.26 3.35
N ALA A 851 -43.50 3.46 3.74
CA ALA A 851 -43.42 4.02 5.08
C ALA A 851 -44.24 3.21 6.10
N MET A 852 -43.73 3.05 7.30
CA MET A 852 -44.51 2.86 8.51
C MET A 852 -43.89 3.63 9.68
N LEU A 853 -44.61 4.68 10.07
CA LEU A 853 -44.46 5.34 11.37
C LEU A 853 -44.91 4.39 12.48
N ILE A 854 -44.15 4.27 13.54
CA ILE A 854 -44.68 4.03 14.89
C ILE A 854 -43.87 4.81 15.93
N ARG A 855 -44.58 5.42 16.82
CA ARG A 855 -44.30 6.30 17.93
C ARG A 855 -43.57 5.66 19.11
N ARG A 856 -42.76 6.50 19.76
CA ARG A 856 -42.53 6.75 21.21
C ARG A 856 -42.95 5.68 22.24
N GLU A 857 -42.03 5.47 23.15
CA GLU A 857 -41.99 5.64 24.62
C GLU A 857 -40.94 4.69 25.17
N GLY A 858 -39.95 5.01 25.99
CA GLY A 858 -39.91 5.76 27.21
C GLY A 858 -39.38 4.83 28.32
N ARG A 859 -38.08 4.89 28.58
CA ARG A 859 -37.46 4.90 29.92
C ARG A 859 -35.96 4.79 29.80
#